data_a2689d58bfdc27b75404b148550a6af7
#
_entry.id   a2689d58bfdc27b75404b148550a6af7
#
_cell.length_a   1.000
_cell.length_b   1.000
_cell.length_c   1.000
_cell.angle_alpha   90.00
_cell.angle_beta   90.00
_cell.angle_gamma   90.00
#
_symmetry.space_group_name_H-M   'P 1'
#
loop_
_entity.id
_entity.type
_entity.pdbx_description
1 polymer ?
#
loop_
_entity_poly.entity_id
_entity_poly.type
_entity_poly.pdbx_seq_one_letter_code
_entity_poly.pdbx_strand_id
1 'polypeptide(L)'
;MRSPLSAAAATLPLTVFSLIPIALAAPNEPIGNVLTRDLVRRAAPDSPSGDYAPATVDCPSQKPTIRDAATLSPSEVQWLQKRRANTIDPMVAFFKLANITDFDAAGYVQSNSNNFSVVPNIGLAVSGGGYRALMNGAGFIAAADARTPGSTTSGGIGNLLQASTYLAGLSGGGWLVGSIFANNFSSVVQLRDGQPGSSLWQFSNSIFKGPADSGLSIVNTAEYWNDVVDQVDEKRDAGYGASITDYWSRALSYQLINALDGGPSYTFSSIADADNFASADTPMPILVADERSPGETIISLNSTVLEFNPWEIGSFDPTIFGFAPTEYVGSNFSNGAVPDNGHCVRGFDQYGFVMGTSSSLFNQFLLQNLSDSSLPSIVTDALTDILRKLSADSDDIAEWQPNPFYKYHPDSNGNANNNVLTLIDGGEDLQNIPLHPLIQPVRAVDVIFAVDSSADTTYNFPNGTALRASYERSMGAIGNGTKFPAVPDAETFINLKLNQKPTFFGCNTSEFSGAAHIPPLIVYMPLAPYTAYSNASTFDPSYSDAERNAFIENGYNVATMGNGTVDKEWPACAACAVLSRSLERTNTDIPATCQTCFQRYCWNGTTDSTPVSSYEPQPIIGLNTLSGAVVSVKTGALMWAVIGAASLALAL
;
A
#
# COMPACT_ATOMS: atom_id res chain seq x y z
N MET A 1 -37.99 -55.24 63.17
CA MET A 1 -37.12 -56.33 63.71
C MET A 1 -36.28 -56.85 62.56
N ARG A 2 -35.02 -56.75 62.73
CA ARG A 2 -33.86 -57.53 62.15
C ARG A 2 -34.01 -58.15 60.77
N SER A 3 -33.02 -57.70 59.94
CA SER A 3 -32.29 -58.33 58.80
C SER A 3 -32.20 -59.87 58.82
N PRO A 4 -31.64 -60.54 57.74
CA PRO A 4 -30.37 -60.18 57.09
C PRO A 4 -30.27 -60.41 55.55
N LEU A 5 -29.27 -59.75 55.01
CA LEU A 5 -28.37 -59.98 53.87
C LEU A 5 -28.33 -61.41 53.24
N SER A 6 -28.34 -61.43 51.91
CA SER A 6 -27.73 -62.49 51.13
C SER A 6 -26.98 -61.91 49.97
N ALA A 7 -25.68 -62.21 49.91
CA ALA A 7 -24.76 -61.82 48.88
C ALA A 7 -24.81 -62.74 47.69
N ALA A 8 -24.89 -62.24 46.48
CA ALA A 8 -24.68 -62.97 45.26
C ALA A 8 -23.40 -62.47 44.56
N ALA A 9 -22.41 -63.32 44.48
CA ALA A 9 -21.18 -63.12 43.74
C ALA A 9 -21.45 -63.24 42.23
N ALA A 10 -21.14 -62.21 41.48
CA ALA A 10 -21.08 -62.23 40.02
C ALA A 10 -19.62 -62.20 39.56
N THR A 11 -19.21 -63.30 38.95
CA THR A 11 -17.92 -63.45 38.25
C THR A 11 -17.92 -62.67 36.95
N LEU A 12 -17.00 -61.71 36.84
CA LEU A 12 -16.67 -61.03 35.57
C LEU A 12 -15.54 -61.81 34.84
N PRO A 13 -15.58 -61.91 33.49
CA PRO A 13 -14.50 -62.49 32.71
C PRO A 13 -13.35 -61.49 32.54
N LEU A 14 -12.14 -61.99 32.71
CA LEU A 14 -10.90 -61.31 32.38
C LEU A 14 -10.81 -61.10 30.85
N THR A 15 -10.91 -59.84 30.42
CA THR A 15 -10.49 -59.44 29.09
C THR A 15 -9.02 -59.05 29.14
N VAL A 16 -8.20 -59.78 28.36
CA VAL A 16 -6.78 -59.53 28.15
C VAL A 16 -6.63 -58.24 27.37
N PHE A 17 -6.14 -57.17 28.01
CA PHE A 17 -5.68 -55.96 27.32
C PHE A 17 -4.31 -56.26 26.74
N SER A 18 -4.20 -56.29 25.40
CA SER A 18 -2.95 -56.30 24.70
C SER A 18 -2.28 -54.92 24.85
N LEU A 19 -1.14 -54.89 25.48
CA LEU A 19 -0.25 -53.72 25.56
C LEU A 19 0.24 -53.34 24.17
N ILE A 20 -0.33 -52.29 23.57
CA ILE A 20 0.27 -51.59 22.45
C ILE A 20 1.42 -50.76 23.04
N PRO A 21 2.65 -50.90 22.56
CA PRO A 21 3.75 -50.06 23.01
C PRO A 21 3.44 -48.60 22.59
N ILE A 22 3.26 -47.74 23.58
CA ILE A 22 3.26 -46.29 23.36
C ILE A 22 4.70 -45.97 22.94
N ALA A 23 4.89 -45.68 21.66
CA ALA A 23 6.09 -45.05 21.17
C ALA A 23 6.20 -43.69 21.90
N LEU A 24 7.24 -43.54 22.71
CA LEU A 24 7.64 -42.26 23.26
C LEU A 24 7.81 -41.30 22.06
N ALA A 25 6.91 -40.35 21.96
CA ALA A 25 7.07 -39.24 21.04
C ALA A 25 8.40 -38.55 21.35
N ALA A 26 9.18 -38.33 20.32
CA ALA A 26 10.38 -37.52 20.39
C ALA A 26 10.04 -36.15 21.05
N PRO A 27 10.98 -35.51 21.75
CA PRO A 27 10.74 -34.23 22.39
C PRO A 27 10.22 -33.27 21.33
N ASN A 28 9.11 -32.57 21.69
CA ASN A 28 8.51 -31.53 20.87
C ASN A 28 9.61 -30.58 20.38
N GLU A 29 9.75 -30.46 19.07
CA GLU A 29 10.52 -29.35 18.50
C GLU A 29 9.96 -28.04 19.09
N PRO A 30 10.81 -27.08 19.47
CA PRO A 30 10.34 -25.81 20.00
C PRO A 30 9.41 -25.14 18.98
N ILE A 31 8.30 -24.57 19.45
CA ILE A 31 7.27 -23.92 18.64
C ILE A 31 7.87 -22.89 17.66
N GLY A 32 9.03 -22.29 18.00
CA GLY A 32 9.81 -21.41 17.13
C GLY A 32 10.26 -22.07 15.80
N ASN A 33 10.57 -23.35 15.78
CA ASN A 33 10.99 -24.04 14.55
C ASN A 33 9.84 -24.36 13.60
N VAL A 34 8.61 -24.47 14.10
CA VAL A 34 7.40 -24.66 13.25
C VAL A 34 7.00 -23.33 12.62
N LEU A 35 7.07 -22.23 13.37
CA LEU A 35 6.81 -20.89 12.85
C LEU A 35 7.86 -20.46 11.80
N THR A 36 9.14 -20.77 12.00
CA THR A 36 10.19 -20.49 11.01
C THR A 36 10.03 -21.31 9.73
N ARG A 37 9.56 -22.56 9.79
CA ARG A 37 9.30 -23.36 8.58
C ARG A 37 8.12 -22.86 7.75
N ASP A 38 7.06 -22.36 8.39
CA ASP A 38 5.93 -21.73 7.68
C ASP A 38 6.25 -20.30 7.22
N LEU A 39 7.10 -19.57 7.93
CA LEU A 39 7.58 -18.25 7.56
C LEU A 39 8.49 -18.29 6.33
N VAL A 40 9.37 -19.28 6.23
CA VAL A 40 10.27 -19.50 5.07
C VAL A 40 9.51 -19.76 3.76
N ARG A 41 8.22 -20.14 3.83
CA ARG A 41 7.38 -20.32 2.63
C ARG A 41 6.66 -19.03 2.18
N ARG A 42 6.71 -17.93 2.95
CA ARG A 42 5.83 -16.77 2.75
C ARG A 42 6.44 -15.59 1.99
N ALA A 43 7.71 -15.36 2.12
CA ALA A 43 8.53 -14.55 1.22
C ALA A 43 9.92 -15.12 1.33
N ALA A 44 10.54 -15.47 0.23
CA ALA A 44 11.88 -16.02 0.27
C ALA A 44 12.87 -14.91 0.62
N PRO A 45 13.71 -15.08 1.65
CA PRO A 45 14.89 -14.24 1.82
C PRO A 45 15.75 -14.43 0.57
N ASP A 46 15.95 -13.37 -0.20
CA ASP A 46 16.61 -13.44 -1.51
C ASP A 46 17.85 -12.56 -1.62
N SER A 47 18.18 -11.79 -0.56
CA SER A 47 19.46 -11.11 -0.48
C SER A 47 20.60 -12.13 -0.43
N PRO A 48 21.56 -12.08 -1.37
CA PRO A 48 22.66 -13.05 -1.42
C PRO A 48 23.58 -13.04 -0.19
N SER A 49 23.60 -11.94 0.59
CA SER A 49 24.33 -11.88 1.86
C SER A 49 23.64 -12.68 2.96
N GLY A 50 22.34 -12.97 2.82
CA GLY A 50 21.51 -13.53 3.87
C GLY A 50 21.03 -12.48 4.90
N ASP A 51 21.40 -11.19 4.71
CA ASP A 51 21.08 -10.09 5.59
C ASP A 51 20.76 -8.82 4.80
N TYR A 52 20.81 -7.62 5.45
CA TYR A 52 20.45 -6.32 4.88
C TYR A 52 21.46 -5.81 3.85
N ALA A 53 22.70 -6.28 3.90
CA ALA A 53 23.73 -5.87 2.96
C ALA A 53 23.49 -6.40 1.54
N PRO A 54 23.58 -5.56 0.49
CA PRO A 54 23.67 -6.02 -0.89
C PRO A 54 24.96 -6.78 -1.15
N ALA A 55 24.95 -7.69 -2.12
CA ALA A 55 26.16 -8.46 -2.47
C ALA A 55 26.35 -8.58 -3.98
N THR A 56 27.62 -8.65 -4.39
CA THR A 56 28.02 -8.91 -5.77
C THR A 56 27.66 -10.34 -6.16
N VAL A 57 27.06 -10.49 -7.34
CA VAL A 57 26.69 -11.76 -7.95
C VAL A 57 27.19 -11.85 -9.38
N ASP A 58 27.21 -13.06 -9.94
CA ASP A 58 27.45 -13.24 -11.37
C ASP A 58 26.33 -12.57 -12.17
N CYS A 59 26.68 -11.80 -13.18
CA CYS A 59 25.69 -11.22 -14.07
C CYS A 59 25.00 -12.31 -14.91
N PRO A 60 23.72 -12.15 -15.22
CA PRO A 60 23.06 -13.01 -16.21
C PRO A 60 23.76 -12.87 -17.59
N SER A 61 23.56 -13.86 -18.47
CA SER A 61 24.16 -13.89 -19.82
C SER A 61 23.83 -12.63 -20.63
N GLN A 62 22.63 -12.09 -20.47
CA GLN A 62 22.23 -10.76 -20.92
C GLN A 62 22.25 -9.84 -19.71
N LYS A 63 23.24 -8.93 -19.69
CA LYS A 63 23.38 -7.99 -18.57
C LYS A 63 22.16 -7.11 -18.40
N PRO A 64 21.86 -6.66 -17.17
CA PRO A 64 20.74 -5.80 -16.87
C PRO A 64 20.81 -4.50 -17.68
N THR A 65 19.69 -4.12 -18.29
CA THR A 65 19.52 -2.89 -19.08
C THR A 65 18.25 -2.17 -18.66
N ILE A 66 18.25 -0.85 -18.80
CA ILE A 66 17.04 -0.05 -18.65
C ILE A 66 16.17 -0.24 -19.89
N ARG A 67 14.90 -0.52 -19.65
CA ARG A 67 13.85 -0.61 -20.66
C ARG A 67 13.23 0.77 -20.88
N ASP A 68 12.93 1.12 -22.12
CA ASP A 68 12.12 2.29 -22.46
C ASP A 68 10.68 2.14 -21.95
N ALA A 69 10.09 3.22 -21.43
CA ALA A 69 8.76 3.24 -20.82
C ALA A 69 7.58 3.21 -21.83
N ALA A 70 7.84 3.23 -23.14
CA ALA A 70 6.77 3.22 -24.16
C ALA A 70 5.91 1.95 -24.14
N THR A 71 6.40 0.87 -23.54
CA THR A 71 5.67 -0.41 -23.42
C THR A 71 5.79 -0.95 -22.00
N LEU A 72 4.98 -1.94 -21.65
CA LEU A 72 5.17 -2.71 -20.41
C LEU A 72 6.36 -3.67 -20.53
N SER A 73 6.90 -4.10 -19.38
CA SER A 73 7.94 -5.12 -19.38
C SER A 73 7.44 -6.45 -19.94
N PRO A 74 8.31 -7.26 -20.54
CA PRO A 74 7.95 -8.62 -20.98
C PRO A 74 7.39 -9.47 -19.81
N SER A 75 7.92 -9.30 -18.61
CA SER A 75 7.45 -10.01 -17.40
C SER A 75 6.04 -9.60 -17.02
N GLU A 76 5.74 -8.29 -16.99
CA GLU A 76 4.39 -7.78 -16.73
C GLU A 76 3.40 -8.25 -17.81
N VAL A 77 3.77 -8.17 -19.08
CA VAL A 77 2.91 -8.63 -20.19
C VAL A 77 2.59 -10.12 -20.07
N GLN A 78 3.58 -10.96 -19.78
CA GLN A 78 3.37 -12.41 -19.63
C GLN A 78 2.51 -12.72 -18.39
N TRP A 79 2.77 -12.03 -17.28
CA TRP A 79 2.00 -12.18 -16.04
C TRP A 79 0.55 -11.72 -16.23
N LEU A 80 0.32 -10.59 -16.94
CA LEU A 80 -1.01 -10.08 -17.23
C LEU A 80 -1.89 -11.08 -17.99
N GLN A 81 -1.32 -11.90 -18.87
CA GLN A 81 -2.09 -12.93 -19.57
C GLN A 81 -2.73 -13.92 -18.58
N LYS A 82 -1.99 -14.32 -17.55
CA LYS A 82 -2.51 -15.18 -16.47
C LYS A 82 -3.45 -14.40 -15.54
N ARG A 83 -3.03 -13.20 -15.11
CA ARG A 83 -3.82 -12.40 -14.16
C ARG A 83 -5.19 -12.08 -14.71
N ARG A 84 -5.28 -11.62 -15.95
CA ARG A 84 -6.56 -11.29 -16.59
C ARG A 84 -7.50 -12.50 -16.66
N ALA A 85 -6.97 -13.70 -16.87
CA ALA A 85 -7.76 -14.93 -16.80
C ALA A 85 -8.23 -15.24 -15.36
N ASN A 86 -7.34 -15.08 -14.36
CA ASN A 86 -7.66 -15.35 -12.96
C ASN A 86 -8.64 -14.33 -12.35
N THR A 87 -8.81 -13.14 -12.97
CA THR A 87 -9.81 -12.15 -12.49
C THR A 87 -11.23 -12.47 -12.90
N ILE A 88 -11.49 -13.38 -13.85
CA ILE A 88 -12.82 -13.64 -14.41
C ILE A 88 -13.79 -14.17 -13.35
N ASP A 89 -13.45 -15.26 -12.67
CA ASP A 89 -14.34 -15.88 -11.69
C ASP A 89 -14.63 -14.97 -10.49
N PRO A 90 -13.63 -14.27 -9.88
CA PRO A 90 -13.89 -13.26 -8.88
C PRO A 90 -14.77 -12.11 -9.38
N MET A 91 -14.58 -11.64 -10.61
CA MET A 91 -15.39 -10.58 -11.20
C MET A 91 -16.84 -11.01 -11.41
N VAL A 92 -17.05 -12.24 -11.89
CA VAL A 92 -18.39 -12.86 -11.97
C VAL A 92 -19.05 -12.96 -10.60
N ALA A 93 -18.30 -13.36 -9.57
CA ALA A 93 -18.80 -13.43 -8.20
C ALA A 93 -19.14 -12.04 -7.64
N PHE A 94 -18.30 -11.05 -7.89
CA PHE A 94 -18.57 -9.64 -7.52
C PHE A 94 -19.84 -9.11 -8.18
N PHE A 95 -20.05 -9.33 -9.48
CA PHE A 95 -21.26 -8.88 -10.18
C PHE A 95 -22.53 -9.61 -9.72
N LYS A 96 -22.44 -10.90 -9.38
CA LYS A 96 -23.57 -11.63 -8.77
C LYS A 96 -23.94 -11.06 -7.39
N LEU A 97 -22.96 -10.71 -6.58
CA LEU A 97 -23.18 -10.07 -5.28
C LEU A 97 -23.81 -8.69 -5.44
N ALA A 98 -23.28 -7.87 -6.35
CA ALA A 98 -23.73 -6.51 -6.63
C ALA A 98 -25.15 -6.43 -7.19
N ASN A 99 -25.58 -7.44 -7.96
CA ASN A 99 -26.94 -7.64 -8.48
C ASN A 99 -27.53 -6.42 -9.22
N ILE A 100 -26.95 -6.06 -10.39
CA ILE A 100 -27.53 -5.07 -11.29
C ILE A 100 -28.83 -5.65 -11.88
N THR A 101 -29.98 -5.11 -11.48
CA THR A 101 -31.28 -5.77 -11.67
C THR A 101 -31.77 -5.87 -13.12
N ASP A 102 -31.31 -4.96 -13.98
CA ASP A 102 -31.69 -4.83 -15.39
C ASP A 102 -30.57 -5.21 -16.38
N PHE A 103 -29.47 -5.82 -15.87
CA PHE A 103 -28.35 -6.25 -16.69
C PHE A 103 -27.63 -7.47 -16.08
N ASP A 104 -27.47 -8.54 -16.84
CA ASP A 104 -26.66 -9.70 -16.43
C ASP A 104 -25.17 -9.44 -16.60
N ALA A 105 -24.60 -8.65 -15.68
CA ALA A 105 -23.19 -8.30 -15.69
C ALA A 105 -22.27 -9.52 -15.53
N ALA A 106 -22.70 -10.52 -14.76
CA ALA A 106 -21.96 -11.76 -14.58
C ALA A 106 -21.91 -12.58 -15.86
N GLY A 107 -23.05 -12.73 -16.56
CA GLY A 107 -23.12 -13.37 -17.86
C GLY A 107 -22.36 -12.61 -18.96
N TYR A 108 -22.38 -11.27 -18.91
CA TYR A 108 -21.59 -10.42 -19.82
C TYR A 108 -20.10 -10.70 -19.69
N VAL A 109 -19.53 -10.71 -18.49
CA VAL A 109 -18.11 -11.01 -18.26
C VAL A 109 -17.79 -12.45 -18.65
N GLN A 110 -18.63 -13.40 -18.25
CA GLN A 110 -18.42 -14.83 -18.57
C GLN A 110 -18.39 -15.07 -20.08
N SER A 111 -19.28 -14.42 -20.83
CA SER A 111 -19.35 -14.53 -22.29
C SER A 111 -18.14 -13.93 -23.01
N ASN A 112 -17.47 -12.97 -22.36
CA ASN A 112 -16.29 -12.29 -22.89
C ASN A 112 -14.97 -12.76 -22.21
N SER A 113 -14.98 -13.85 -21.47
CA SER A 113 -13.86 -14.31 -20.64
C SER A 113 -12.54 -14.51 -21.39
N ASN A 114 -12.60 -14.77 -22.70
CA ASN A 114 -11.42 -14.92 -23.57
C ASN A 114 -11.04 -13.62 -24.30
N ASN A 115 -11.74 -12.52 -24.06
CA ASN A 115 -11.49 -11.22 -24.69
C ASN A 115 -11.15 -10.15 -23.65
N PHE A 116 -9.88 -10.11 -23.25
CA PHE A 116 -9.40 -9.17 -22.22
C PHE A 116 -9.48 -7.69 -22.65
N SER A 117 -9.70 -7.38 -23.91
CA SER A 117 -9.99 -6.01 -24.33
C SER A 117 -11.42 -5.57 -23.98
N VAL A 118 -12.33 -6.52 -23.72
CA VAL A 118 -13.71 -6.26 -23.29
C VAL A 118 -13.83 -6.32 -21.77
N VAL A 119 -13.28 -7.37 -21.16
CA VAL A 119 -13.35 -7.56 -19.69
C VAL A 119 -12.77 -6.34 -18.96
N PRO A 120 -13.47 -5.78 -17.95
CA PRO A 120 -12.97 -4.67 -17.16
C PRO A 120 -11.59 -4.90 -16.56
N ASN A 121 -10.78 -3.84 -16.47
CA ASN A 121 -9.46 -3.84 -15.84
C ASN A 121 -9.47 -2.90 -14.64
N ILE A 122 -9.25 -3.44 -13.44
CA ILE A 122 -9.47 -2.74 -12.17
C ILE A 122 -8.14 -2.44 -11.49
N GLY A 123 -7.93 -1.17 -11.11
CA GLY A 123 -6.86 -0.73 -10.23
C GLY A 123 -7.40 -0.30 -8.86
N LEU A 124 -6.63 -0.56 -7.83
CA LEU A 124 -6.87 -0.07 -6.47
C LEU A 124 -5.69 0.82 -6.08
N ALA A 125 -5.96 2.00 -5.52
CA ALA A 125 -4.94 2.95 -5.10
C ALA A 125 -5.20 3.39 -3.66
N VAL A 126 -4.20 3.22 -2.76
CA VAL A 126 -4.30 3.58 -1.34
C VAL A 126 -3.33 4.70 -1.03
N SER A 127 -3.85 5.82 -0.54
CA SER A 127 -3.11 7.04 -0.27
C SER A 127 -2.14 6.94 0.90
N GLY A 128 -1.26 7.94 1.00
CA GLY A 128 -0.42 8.21 2.16
C GLY A 128 -1.18 8.75 3.37
N GLY A 129 -0.46 8.88 4.48
CA GLY A 129 -0.97 9.42 5.75
C GLY A 129 -0.63 8.56 6.98
N GLY A 130 0.49 7.85 6.97
CA GLY A 130 0.99 7.03 8.08
C GLY A 130 0.03 5.91 8.48
N TYR A 131 -0.02 5.61 9.76
CA TYR A 131 -0.93 4.58 10.28
C TYR A 131 -2.42 4.88 10.02
N ARG A 132 -2.82 6.16 9.96
CA ARG A 132 -4.18 6.54 9.58
C ARG A 132 -4.55 5.93 8.22
N ALA A 133 -3.68 6.12 7.23
CA ALA A 133 -3.90 5.61 5.87
C ALA A 133 -3.78 4.08 5.81
N LEU A 134 -2.80 3.49 6.51
CA LEU A 134 -2.69 2.03 6.60
C LEU A 134 -3.99 1.41 7.13
N MET A 135 -4.51 1.90 8.25
CA MET A 135 -5.68 1.29 8.92
C MET A 135 -6.99 1.53 8.15
N ASN A 136 -7.22 2.75 7.64
CA ASN A 136 -8.41 3.02 6.82
C ASN A 136 -8.34 2.29 5.48
N GLY A 137 -7.17 2.29 4.82
CA GLY A 137 -6.93 1.49 3.61
C GLY A 137 -7.13 0.00 3.86
N ALA A 138 -6.67 -0.52 5.01
CA ALA A 138 -6.92 -1.90 5.40
C ALA A 138 -8.42 -2.22 5.51
N GLY A 139 -9.22 -1.28 6.03
CA GLY A 139 -10.68 -1.41 6.04
C GLY A 139 -11.26 -1.55 4.64
N PHE A 140 -10.82 -0.73 3.68
CA PHE A 140 -11.23 -0.86 2.28
C PHE A 140 -10.81 -2.21 1.68
N ILE A 141 -9.55 -2.61 1.86
CA ILE A 141 -9.06 -3.91 1.37
C ILE A 141 -9.84 -5.07 2.00
N ALA A 142 -10.13 -5.01 3.31
CA ALA A 142 -10.95 -6.01 3.97
C ALA A 142 -12.37 -6.11 3.38
N ALA A 143 -12.99 -4.98 3.05
CA ALA A 143 -14.31 -4.94 2.41
C ALA A 143 -14.29 -5.53 0.99
N ALA A 144 -13.20 -5.29 0.24
CA ALA A 144 -13.01 -5.77 -1.13
C ALA A 144 -12.58 -7.25 -1.19
N ASP A 145 -12.04 -7.80 -0.10
CA ASP A 145 -11.47 -9.15 -0.04
C ASP A 145 -12.55 -10.20 0.29
N ALA A 146 -12.79 -11.14 -0.60
CA ALA A 146 -13.74 -12.23 -0.40
C ALA A 146 -13.40 -13.14 0.79
N ARG A 147 -12.15 -13.13 1.26
CA ARG A 147 -11.70 -13.91 2.43
C ARG A 147 -12.12 -13.28 3.76
N THR A 148 -12.54 -12.00 3.74
CA THR A 148 -13.02 -11.31 4.94
C THR A 148 -14.45 -11.76 5.28
N PRO A 149 -14.71 -12.25 6.50
CA PRO A 149 -16.06 -12.63 6.91
C PRO A 149 -17.07 -11.48 6.71
N GLY A 150 -18.17 -11.76 6.04
CA GLY A 150 -19.23 -10.79 5.76
C GLY A 150 -19.06 -9.94 4.50
N SER A 151 -17.87 -9.86 3.89
CA SER A 151 -17.63 -9.05 2.69
C SER A 151 -18.43 -9.48 1.46
N THR A 152 -18.80 -10.74 1.38
CA THR A 152 -19.60 -11.36 0.30
C THR A 152 -21.09 -11.50 0.64
N THR A 153 -21.57 -10.80 1.66
CA THR A 153 -23.00 -10.72 1.99
C THR A 153 -23.65 -9.48 1.37
N SER A 154 -24.98 -9.38 1.45
CA SER A 154 -25.72 -8.21 0.95
C SER A 154 -25.14 -6.90 1.54
N GLY A 155 -24.90 -5.91 0.72
CA GLY A 155 -24.26 -4.64 1.08
C GLY A 155 -22.73 -4.64 0.96
N GLY A 156 -22.08 -5.80 0.81
CA GLY A 156 -20.65 -5.95 0.67
C GLY A 156 -20.15 -5.75 -0.76
N ILE A 157 -18.83 -5.60 -0.90
CA ILE A 157 -18.09 -5.48 -2.17
C ILE A 157 -16.98 -6.55 -2.31
N GLY A 158 -17.12 -7.66 -1.59
CA GLY A 158 -16.18 -8.78 -1.64
C GLY A 158 -15.97 -9.31 -3.06
N ASN A 159 -14.81 -9.88 -3.33
CA ASN A 159 -14.25 -10.26 -4.63
C ASN A 159 -13.70 -9.08 -5.47
N LEU A 160 -13.92 -7.83 -5.12
CA LEU A 160 -13.33 -6.69 -5.84
C LEU A 160 -11.79 -6.75 -5.81
N LEU A 161 -11.19 -7.11 -4.66
CA LEU A 161 -9.74 -7.29 -4.55
C LEU A 161 -9.23 -8.43 -5.46
N GLN A 162 -9.91 -9.57 -5.46
CA GLN A 162 -9.53 -10.71 -6.31
C GLN A 162 -9.73 -10.42 -7.80
N ALA A 163 -10.69 -9.55 -8.15
CA ALA A 163 -10.97 -9.10 -9.52
C ALA A 163 -10.03 -7.98 -9.99
N SER A 164 -9.27 -7.33 -9.08
CA SER A 164 -8.36 -6.24 -9.45
C SER A 164 -7.07 -6.75 -10.10
N THR A 165 -6.50 -5.98 -11.01
CA THR A 165 -5.21 -6.28 -11.66
C THR A 165 -4.04 -5.67 -10.91
N TYR A 166 -4.20 -4.45 -10.39
CA TYR A 166 -3.16 -3.68 -9.73
C TYR A 166 -3.61 -3.21 -8.35
N LEU A 167 -2.66 -3.19 -7.40
CA LEU A 167 -2.84 -2.61 -6.08
C LEU A 167 -1.66 -1.68 -5.80
N ALA A 168 -1.90 -0.37 -5.89
CA ALA A 168 -0.89 0.64 -5.63
C ALA A 168 -1.01 1.23 -4.23
N GLY A 169 0.13 1.51 -3.60
CA GLY A 169 0.23 2.15 -2.29
C GLY A 169 1.30 3.23 -2.28
N LEU A 170 1.10 4.23 -1.45
CA LEU A 170 2.00 5.36 -1.24
C LEU A 170 2.12 5.62 0.26
N SER A 171 3.35 5.85 0.78
CA SER A 171 3.55 6.16 2.21
C SER A 171 2.83 5.15 3.13
N GLY A 172 1.90 5.58 3.98
CA GLY A 172 1.10 4.68 4.81
C GLY A 172 0.27 3.65 4.03
N GLY A 173 -0.20 3.97 2.82
CA GLY A 173 -0.79 3.01 1.87
C GLY A 173 0.26 2.04 1.32
N GLY A 174 1.50 2.51 1.13
CA GLY A 174 2.65 1.67 0.78
C GLY A 174 3.00 0.67 1.90
N TRP A 175 2.86 1.07 3.17
CA TRP A 175 3.00 0.16 4.31
C TRP A 175 1.95 -0.95 4.28
N LEU A 176 0.70 -0.60 3.98
CA LEU A 176 -0.39 -1.57 3.86
C LEU A 176 -0.10 -2.58 2.74
N VAL A 177 0.16 -2.09 1.52
CA VAL A 177 0.44 -2.94 0.35
C VAL A 177 1.69 -3.79 0.61
N GLY A 178 2.77 -3.16 1.09
CA GLY A 178 4.01 -3.84 1.45
C GLY A 178 3.78 -4.95 2.50
N SER A 179 3.06 -4.66 3.59
CA SER A 179 2.77 -5.65 4.63
C SER A 179 1.94 -6.83 4.11
N ILE A 180 0.94 -6.58 3.26
CA ILE A 180 0.13 -7.65 2.66
C ILE A 180 1.01 -8.61 1.83
N PHE A 181 1.88 -8.10 0.98
CA PHE A 181 2.69 -8.91 0.07
C PHE A 181 3.90 -9.53 0.76
N ALA A 182 4.60 -8.83 1.66
CA ALA A 182 5.68 -9.42 2.47
C ALA A 182 5.20 -10.63 3.30
N ASN A 183 3.91 -10.66 3.62
CA ASN A 183 3.26 -11.73 4.37
C ASN A 183 2.43 -12.66 3.47
N ASN A 184 2.89 -12.91 2.25
CA ASN A 184 2.30 -13.86 1.30
C ASN A 184 0.85 -13.55 0.94
N PHE A 185 0.54 -12.28 0.69
CA PHE A 185 -0.81 -11.81 0.40
C PHE A 185 -1.82 -12.21 1.47
N SER A 186 -1.42 -12.11 2.74
CA SER A 186 -2.30 -12.36 3.88
C SER A 186 -3.49 -11.41 3.88
N SER A 187 -4.65 -11.91 4.32
CA SER A 187 -5.81 -11.03 4.50
C SER A 187 -5.59 -10.07 5.67
N VAL A 188 -6.29 -8.92 5.65
CA VAL A 188 -6.26 -7.95 6.74
C VAL A 188 -6.62 -8.59 8.09
N VAL A 189 -7.58 -9.51 8.09
CA VAL A 189 -7.98 -10.25 9.30
C VAL A 189 -6.80 -11.07 9.84
N GLN A 190 -6.04 -11.75 8.96
CA GLN A 190 -4.86 -12.51 9.38
C GLN A 190 -3.73 -11.61 9.91
N LEU A 191 -3.51 -10.45 9.30
CA LEU A 191 -2.47 -9.50 9.74
C LEU A 191 -2.84 -8.84 11.07
N ARG A 192 -4.12 -8.52 11.26
CA ARG A 192 -4.66 -7.89 12.45
C ARG A 192 -4.76 -8.85 13.64
N ASP A 193 -5.37 -10.02 13.44
CA ASP A 193 -5.72 -10.95 14.50
C ASP A 193 -4.66 -12.05 14.69
N GLY A 194 -3.92 -12.37 13.64
CA GLY A 194 -2.88 -13.39 13.64
C GLY A 194 -3.42 -14.80 13.88
N GLN A 195 -2.53 -15.70 14.31
CA GLN A 195 -2.85 -16.91 15.05
C GLN A 195 -3.00 -16.55 16.52
N PRO A 196 -3.72 -17.31 17.35
CA PRO A 196 -3.85 -16.97 18.77
C PRO A 196 -2.50 -16.66 19.44
N GLY A 197 -2.31 -15.40 19.84
CA GLY A 197 -1.08 -14.90 20.46
C GLY A 197 -0.01 -14.33 19.52
N SER A 198 -0.27 -14.15 18.22
CA SER A 198 0.72 -13.63 17.26
C SER A 198 0.11 -12.71 16.18
N SER A 199 -0.59 -11.65 16.59
CA SER A 199 -0.95 -10.57 15.66
C SER A 199 0.32 -9.90 15.13
N LEU A 200 0.42 -9.69 13.82
CA LEU A 200 1.54 -8.95 13.25
C LEU A 200 1.39 -7.45 13.53
N TRP A 201 0.21 -6.89 13.31
CA TRP A 201 -0.04 -5.46 13.46
C TRP A 201 -0.25 -5.06 14.93
N GLN A 202 0.81 -5.13 15.74
CA GLN A 202 0.81 -4.78 17.16
C GLN A 202 1.15 -3.30 17.38
N PHE A 203 0.31 -2.40 16.88
CA PHE A 203 0.56 -0.96 16.88
C PHE A 203 0.47 -0.31 18.28
N SER A 204 0.11 -1.05 19.32
CA SER A 204 0.16 -0.58 20.71
C SER A 204 1.60 -0.33 21.21
N ASN A 205 2.57 -0.99 20.59
CA ASN A 205 3.97 -0.66 20.78
C ASN A 205 4.41 0.33 19.71
N SER A 206 4.86 1.48 20.16
CA SER A 206 5.45 2.47 19.27
C SER A 206 6.58 1.86 18.47
N ILE A 207 6.70 2.24 17.21
CA ILE A 207 7.82 1.87 16.34
C ILE A 207 9.18 2.20 16.97
N PHE A 208 9.24 3.19 17.88
CA PHE A 208 10.44 3.54 18.64
C PHE A 208 10.77 2.59 19.78
N LYS A 209 9.78 1.87 20.31
CA LYS A 209 9.99 0.88 21.38
C LYS A 209 10.33 -0.50 20.83
N GLY A 210 10.03 -0.73 19.58
CA GLY A 210 10.15 -2.03 18.95
C GLY A 210 8.94 -2.95 19.23
N PRO A 211 8.91 -4.14 18.63
CA PRO A 211 7.82 -5.09 18.75
C PRO A 211 7.67 -5.59 20.19
N ALA A 212 6.44 -5.96 20.58
CA ALA A 212 6.21 -6.66 21.85
C ALA A 212 6.71 -8.10 21.79
N ASP A 213 6.90 -8.71 22.96
CA ASP A 213 7.36 -10.09 23.21
C ASP A 213 6.55 -11.19 22.50
N SER A 214 6.44 -11.15 21.18
CA SER A 214 5.67 -12.13 20.41
C SER A 214 6.54 -12.94 19.46
N GLY A 215 7.46 -13.72 20.03
CA GLY A 215 8.24 -14.72 19.28
C GLY A 215 9.40 -14.18 18.45
N LEU A 216 9.67 -12.89 18.49
CA LEU A 216 10.91 -12.27 18.05
C LEU A 216 11.92 -12.34 19.19
N SER A 217 13.19 -12.54 18.88
CA SER A 217 14.26 -12.72 19.87
C SER A 217 14.56 -11.48 20.73
N ILE A 218 13.90 -10.35 20.43
CA ILE A 218 14.19 -9.04 21.02
C ILE A 218 13.56 -8.91 22.41
N VAL A 219 14.38 -8.75 23.42
CA VAL A 219 13.98 -8.70 24.82
C VAL A 219 13.73 -7.26 25.32
N ASN A 220 14.28 -6.25 24.63
CA ASN A 220 14.14 -4.85 25.03
C ASN A 220 14.44 -3.85 23.91
N THR A 221 14.05 -2.59 24.11
CA THR A 221 14.24 -1.47 23.16
C THR A 221 15.70 -1.24 22.76
N ALA A 222 16.65 -1.53 23.66
CA ALA A 222 18.08 -1.34 23.36
C ALA A 222 18.58 -2.36 22.35
N GLU A 223 18.23 -3.62 22.53
CA GLU A 223 18.57 -4.71 21.63
C GLU A 223 17.97 -4.46 20.25
N TYR A 224 16.70 -4.07 20.21
CA TYR A 224 16.03 -3.69 18.98
C TYR A 224 16.77 -2.60 18.16
N TRP A 225 17.19 -1.50 18.82
CA TRP A 225 17.90 -0.44 18.12
C TRP A 225 19.35 -0.82 17.76
N ASN A 226 20.00 -1.66 18.58
CA ASN A 226 21.30 -2.20 18.23
C ASN A 226 21.20 -3.06 16.96
N ASP A 227 20.21 -3.94 16.87
CA ASP A 227 20.00 -4.78 15.69
C ASP A 227 19.71 -3.92 14.45
N VAL A 228 18.87 -2.88 14.57
CA VAL A 228 18.61 -1.94 13.48
C VAL A 228 19.89 -1.25 13.00
N VAL A 229 20.75 -0.81 13.95
CA VAL A 229 22.02 -0.15 13.62
C VAL A 229 23.00 -1.13 12.98
N ASP A 230 23.16 -2.33 13.54
CA ASP A 230 24.07 -3.36 13.06
C ASP A 230 23.74 -3.77 11.63
N GLN A 231 22.46 -3.98 11.32
CA GLN A 231 22.00 -4.31 9.95
C GLN A 231 22.32 -3.19 8.94
N VAL A 232 22.14 -1.93 9.32
CA VAL A 232 22.47 -0.80 8.42
C VAL A 232 23.99 -0.65 8.30
N ASP A 233 24.74 -0.88 9.36
CA ASP A 233 26.21 -0.85 9.31
C ASP A 233 26.77 -1.95 8.38
N GLU A 234 26.16 -3.14 8.32
CA GLU A 234 26.53 -4.17 7.33
C GLU A 234 26.40 -3.68 5.88
N LYS A 235 25.36 -2.90 5.53
CA LYS A 235 25.22 -2.28 4.22
C LYS A 235 26.38 -1.32 3.93
N ARG A 236 26.80 -0.52 4.94
CA ARG A 236 27.95 0.39 4.83
C ARG A 236 29.28 -0.35 4.70
N ASP A 237 29.48 -1.40 5.48
CA ASP A 237 30.67 -2.25 5.44
C ASP A 237 30.82 -2.95 4.09
N ALA A 238 29.70 -3.24 3.44
CA ALA A 238 29.67 -3.74 2.06
C ALA A 238 29.99 -2.67 1.00
N GLY A 239 30.18 -1.39 1.42
CA GLY A 239 30.58 -0.30 0.56
C GLY A 239 29.42 0.50 -0.07
N TYR A 240 28.20 0.35 0.44
CA TYR A 240 27.03 1.10 -0.05
C TYR A 240 26.69 2.28 0.87
N GLY A 241 26.13 3.34 0.28
CA GLY A 241 25.57 4.45 1.06
C GLY A 241 24.39 4.02 1.91
N ALA A 242 24.24 4.66 3.07
CA ALA A 242 23.06 4.53 3.91
C ALA A 242 22.60 5.90 4.40
N SER A 243 21.31 6.15 4.31
CA SER A 243 20.63 7.35 4.77
C SER A 243 19.80 7.06 6.03
N ILE A 244 19.17 8.07 6.61
CA ILE A 244 18.24 7.87 7.72
C ILE A 244 17.08 6.95 7.32
N THR A 245 16.72 6.93 6.03
CA THR A 245 15.68 6.04 5.49
C THR A 245 16.00 4.56 5.73
N ASP A 246 17.27 4.16 5.71
CA ASP A 246 17.64 2.76 6.01
C ASP A 246 17.23 2.37 7.44
N TYR A 247 17.53 3.20 8.42
CA TYR A 247 17.16 2.96 9.82
C TYR A 247 15.64 2.99 10.02
N TRP A 248 14.97 3.98 9.42
CA TRP A 248 13.51 4.05 9.40
C TRP A 248 12.90 2.78 8.80
N SER A 249 13.42 2.35 7.68
CA SER A 249 12.98 1.17 6.94
C SER A 249 13.10 -0.11 7.77
N ARG A 250 14.20 -0.26 8.50
CA ARG A 250 14.38 -1.42 9.38
C ARG A 250 13.39 -1.39 10.53
N ALA A 251 13.25 -0.24 11.21
CA ALA A 251 12.27 -0.06 12.28
C ALA A 251 10.83 -0.36 11.79
N LEU A 252 10.47 0.10 10.59
CA LEU A 252 9.18 -0.17 9.95
C LEU A 252 8.98 -1.66 9.63
N SER A 253 10.04 -2.34 9.18
CA SER A 253 10.00 -3.76 8.84
C SER A 253 9.65 -4.64 10.03
N TYR A 254 10.17 -4.34 11.21
CA TYR A 254 9.81 -5.04 12.44
C TYR A 254 8.33 -4.97 12.79
N GLN A 255 7.64 -3.91 12.36
CA GLN A 255 6.20 -3.74 12.60
C GLN A 255 5.32 -4.42 11.54
N LEU A 256 5.82 -4.59 10.31
CA LEU A 256 4.99 -4.90 9.15
C LEU A 256 5.34 -6.23 8.46
N ILE A 257 6.52 -6.80 8.73
CA ILE A 257 6.99 -8.05 8.10
C ILE A 257 7.10 -9.13 9.16
N ASN A 258 6.34 -10.21 9.00
CA ASN A 258 6.34 -11.35 9.90
C ASN A 258 7.52 -12.29 9.57
N ALA A 259 8.71 -11.84 9.90
CA ALA A 259 9.97 -12.57 9.72
C ALA A 259 10.91 -12.28 10.90
N LEU A 260 11.90 -13.16 11.08
CA LEU A 260 12.94 -12.93 12.09
C LEU A 260 13.61 -11.58 11.81
N ASP A 261 13.78 -10.79 12.85
CA ASP A 261 14.41 -9.47 12.82
C ASP A 261 13.84 -8.53 11.73
N GLY A 262 12.53 -8.66 11.47
CA GLY A 262 11.84 -7.87 10.44
C GLY A 262 12.29 -8.19 9.01
N GLY A 263 12.87 -9.36 8.74
CA GLY A 263 13.26 -9.84 7.42
C GLY A 263 14.35 -9.01 6.74
N PRO A 264 15.55 -8.87 7.31
CA PRO A 264 16.61 -8.05 6.72
C PRO A 264 17.07 -8.56 5.34
N SER A 265 16.95 -9.85 5.06
CA SER A 265 17.27 -10.45 3.76
C SER A 265 16.14 -10.46 2.74
N TYR A 266 14.95 -9.92 3.07
CA TYR A 266 13.83 -9.89 2.14
C TYR A 266 14.01 -8.77 1.14
N THR A 267 13.80 -9.06 -0.16
CA THR A 267 13.87 -8.10 -1.26
C THR A 267 12.49 -7.89 -1.88
N PHE A 268 12.26 -6.69 -2.44
CA PHE A 268 10.98 -6.39 -3.10
C PHE A 268 10.81 -7.20 -4.40
N SER A 269 11.90 -7.43 -5.11
CA SER A 269 11.93 -8.27 -6.30
C SER A 269 11.56 -9.74 -6.02
N SER A 270 11.80 -10.26 -4.81
CA SER A 270 11.43 -11.63 -4.44
C SER A 270 9.93 -11.92 -4.48
N ILE A 271 9.08 -10.87 -4.53
CA ILE A 271 7.64 -11.04 -4.77
C ILE A 271 7.39 -11.75 -6.10
N ALA A 272 8.23 -11.50 -7.12
CA ALA A 272 8.08 -12.11 -8.44
C ALA A 272 8.14 -13.65 -8.40
N ASP A 273 8.85 -14.20 -7.42
CA ASP A 273 9.07 -15.64 -7.24
C ASP A 273 8.10 -16.27 -6.23
N ALA A 274 7.29 -15.45 -5.53
CA ALA A 274 6.26 -15.96 -4.62
C ALA A 274 5.18 -16.73 -5.41
N ASP A 275 4.87 -17.96 -4.99
CA ASP A 275 3.98 -18.88 -5.73
C ASP A 275 2.64 -18.23 -6.13
N ASN A 276 2.00 -17.52 -5.22
CA ASN A 276 0.71 -16.86 -5.45
C ASN A 276 0.81 -15.66 -6.42
N PHE A 277 1.96 -14.99 -6.47
CA PHE A 277 2.21 -13.91 -7.42
C PHE A 277 2.65 -14.47 -8.79
N ALA A 278 3.53 -15.44 -8.83
CA ALA A 278 4.00 -16.10 -10.06
C ALA A 278 2.85 -16.84 -10.80
N SER A 279 1.88 -17.40 -10.03
CA SER A 279 0.64 -17.97 -10.58
C SER A 279 -0.38 -16.91 -10.98
N ALA A 280 -0.12 -15.63 -10.64
CA ALA A 280 -1.01 -14.49 -10.87
C ALA A 280 -2.37 -14.57 -10.13
N ASP A 281 -2.38 -15.16 -8.93
CA ASP A 281 -3.57 -15.25 -8.08
C ASP A 281 -3.83 -13.94 -7.31
N THR A 282 -2.81 -13.07 -7.22
CA THR A 282 -2.88 -11.77 -6.55
C THR A 282 -2.79 -10.62 -7.54
N PRO A 283 -3.28 -9.40 -7.23
CA PRO A 283 -2.94 -8.22 -8.03
C PRO A 283 -1.43 -7.92 -7.98
N MET A 284 -0.92 -7.11 -8.90
CA MET A 284 0.46 -6.63 -8.87
C MET A 284 0.60 -5.49 -7.87
N PRO A 285 1.50 -5.60 -6.87
CA PRO A 285 1.79 -4.47 -5.98
C PRO A 285 2.64 -3.43 -6.69
N ILE A 286 2.31 -2.15 -6.44
CA ILE A 286 3.09 -1.01 -6.90
C ILE A 286 3.25 -0.05 -5.73
N LEU A 287 4.48 0.32 -5.38
CA LEU A 287 4.75 1.41 -4.44
C LEU A 287 5.26 2.63 -5.22
N VAL A 288 5.01 3.83 -4.69
CA VAL A 288 5.33 5.08 -5.36
C VAL A 288 6.20 5.95 -4.47
N ALA A 289 7.21 6.59 -5.07
CA ALA A 289 8.03 7.63 -4.45
C ALA A 289 8.33 8.74 -5.46
N ASP A 290 8.67 9.92 -4.97
CA ASP A 290 9.02 11.07 -5.81
C ASP A 290 10.53 11.27 -5.88
N GLU A 291 11.02 11.75 -7.02
CA GLU A 291 12.37 12.19 -7.18
C GLU A 291 12.52 13.63 -6.66
N ARG A 292 13.54 13.87 -5.83
CA ARG A 292 13.98 15.21 -5.46
C ARG A 292 15.35 15.46 -6.04
N SER A 293 15.45 16.41 -6.96
CA SER A 293 16.72 16.74 -7.61
C SER A 293 17.75 17.27 -6.60
N PRO A 294 19.06 17.03 -6.82
CA PRO A 294 20.11 17.52 -5.93
C PRO A 294 20.04 19.03 -5.70
N GLY A 295 20.06 19.44 -4.43
CA GLY A 295 20.00 20.85 -4.03
C GLY A 295 18.61 21.46 -3.95
N GLU A 296 17.55 20.71 -4.30
CA GLU A 296 16.18 21.11 -4.03
C GLU A 296 15.77 20.73 -2.61
N THR A 297 15.07 21.63 -1.93
CA THR A 297 14.50 21.40 -0.59
C THR A 297 12.98 21.25 -0.62
N ILE A 298 12.34 21.60 -1.71
CA ILE A 298 10.89 21.52 -1.94
C ILE A 298 10.69 20.92 -3.32
N ILE A 299 9.79 19.97 -3.44
CA ILE A 299 9.39 19.41 -4.72
C ILE A 299 8.13 20.07 -5.25
N SER A 300 7.86 19.86 -6.51
CA SER A 300 6.70 20.41 -7.21
C SER A 300 5.89 19.31 -7.89
N LEU A 301 4.70 19.64 -8.40
CA LEU A 301 3.91 18.77 -9.27
C LEU A 301 4.65 18.27 -10.53
N ASN A 302 5.82 18.86 -10.85
CA ASN A 302 6.67 18.45 -11.96
C ASN A 302 7.80 17.48 -11.53
N SER A 303 7.86 17.08 -10.27
CA SER A 303 8.82 16.07 -9.82
C SER A 303 8.54 14.75 -10.50
N THR A 304 9.60 13.98 -10.77
CA THR A 304 9.46 12.66 -11.38
C THR A 304 8.83 11.69 -10.38
N VAL A 305 7.75 11.06 -10.76
CA VAL A 305 7.11 10.01 -9.96
C VAL A 305 7.68 8.67 -10.36
N LEU A 306 8.32 7.97 -9.42
CA LEU A 306 8.84 6.63 -9.63
C LEU A 306 7.88 5.59 -9.05
N GLU A 307 7.75 4.46 -9.75
CA GLU A 307 7.12 3.27 -9.23
C GLU A 307 8.14 2.17 -8.95
N PHE A 308 7.83 1.38 -7.93
CA PHE A 308 8.47 0.12 -7.60
C PHE A 308 7.48 -0.99 -7.81
N ASN A 309 7.80 -1.95 -8.67
CA ASN A 309 7.05 -3.18 -8.83
C ASN A 309 8.00 -4.39 -8.74
N PRO A 310 7.52 -5.65 -8.64
CA PRO A 310 8.40 -6.79 -8.42
C PRO A 310 9.49 -7.00 -9.46
N TRP A 311 9.35 -6.44 -10.66
CA TRP A 311 10.32 -6.61 -11.74
C TRP A 311 11.16 -5.37 -12.02
N GLU A 312 10.58 -4.18 -11.82
CA GLU A 312 11.18 -2.94 -12.29
C GLU A 312 10.97 -1.77 -11.33
N ILE A 313 11.97 -0.88 -11.28
CA ILE A 313 11.87 0.47 -10.72
C ILE A 313 12.04 1.47 -11.86
N GLY A 314 11.18 2.50 -11.92
CA GLY A 314 11.34 3.53 -12.95
C GLY A 314 10.15 4.47 -13.03
N SER A 315 10.09 5.18 -14.15
CA SER A 315 9.07 6.20 -14.36
C SER A 315 8.55 6.23 -15.79
N PHE A 316 7.27 6.51 -15.92
CA PHE A 316 6.64 6.89 -17.19
C PHE A 316 6.78 8.38 -17.50
N ASP A 317 7.30 9.17 -16.57
CA ASP A 317 7.52 10.60 -16.78
C ASP A 317 8.62 10.85 -17.81
N PRO A 318 8.49 11.89 -18.64
CA PRO A 318 9.44 12.19 -19.72
C PRO A 318 10.84 12.54 -19.22
N THR A 319 11.00 12.81 -17.93
CA THR A 319 12.28 13.07 -17.27
C THR A 319 13.18 11.84 -17.31
N ILE A 320 12.70 10.69 -16.87
CA ILE A 320 13.40 9.40 -16.90
C ILE A 320 12.94 8.56 -18.08
N PHE A 321 11.65 8.34 -18.22
CA PHE A 321 11.00 7.52 -19.25
C PHE A 321 11.67 6.17 -19.47
N GLY A 322 11.89 5.45 -18.36
CA GLY A 322 12.61 4.18 -18.39
C GLY A 322 12.50 3.41 -17.07
N PHE A 323 12.79 2.11 -17.15
CA PHE A 323 12.68 1.17 -16.03
C PHE A 323 13.94 0.30 -15.93
N ALA A 324 14.55 0.28 -14.75
CA ALA A 324 15.65 -0.61 -14.40
C ALA A 324 15.11 -1.87 -13.70
N PRO A 325 15.74 -3.06 -13.90
CA PRO A 325 15.35 -4.25 -13.17
C PRO A 325 15.54 -4.08 -11.66
N THR A 326 14.46 -4.23 -10.86
CA THR A 326 14.47 -4.06 -9.39
C THR A 326 15.51 -4.93 -8.72
N GLU A 327 15.64 -6.18 -9.15
CA GLU A 327 16.59 -7.16 -8.62
C GLU A 327 18.07 -6.70 -8.69
N TYR A 328 18.43 -5.81 -9.65
CA TYR A 328 19.80 -5.40 -9.93
C TYR A 328 20.09 -3.93 -9.67
N VAL A 329 19.21 -3.19 -9.00
CA VAL A 329 19.36 -1.73 -8.78
C VAL A 329 20.60 -1.31 -7.99
N GLY A 330 21.23 -2.23 -7.26
CA GLY A 330 22.52 -2.01 -6.61
C GLY A 330 23.73 -2.08 -7.54
N SER A 331 23.53 -2.44 -8.82
CA SER A 331 24.59 -2.52 -9.81
C SER A 331 24.95 -1.14 -10.37
N ASN A 332 26.21 -0.95 -10.79
CA ASN A 332 26.67 0.30 -11.39
C ASN A 332 26.18 0.43 -12.85
N PHE A 333 24.97 0.89 -13.06
CA PHE A 333 24.47 1.24 -14.38
C PHE A 333 25.18 2.49 -14.94
N SER A 334 25.33 2.56 -16.23
CA SER A 334 25.80 3.76 -16.93
C SER A 334 25.21 3.78 -18.34
N ASN A 335 24.59 4.89 -18.70
CA ASN A 335 23.97 5.07 -20.03
C ASN A 335 22.99 3.93 -20.38
N GLY A 336 22.19 3.53 -19.41
CA GLY A 336 21.09 2.57 -19.59
C GLY A 336 21.45 1.09 -19.46
N ALA A 337 22.68 0.73 -19.09
CA ALA A 337 23.08 -0.67 -18.95
C ALA A 337 24.19 -0.85 -17.88
N VAL A 338 24.30 -2.07 -17.36
CA VAL A 338 25.49 -2.47 -16.60
C VAL A 338 26.64 -2.69 -17.61
N PRO A 339 27.77 -1.95 -17.51
CA PRO A 339 28.88 -2.05 -18.46
C PRO A 339 29.49 -3.47 -18.55
N ASP A 340 30.17 -3.80 -19.66
CA ASP A 340 30.73 -5.14 -19.88
C ASP A 340 31.73 -5.58 -18.80
N ASN A 341 32.48 -4.65 -18.24
CA ASN A 341 33.40 -4.87 -17.13
C ASN A 341 32.76 -4.64 -15.75
N GLY A 342 31.45 -4.33 -15.68
CA GLY A 342 30.71 -4.11 -14.45
C GLY A 342 30.29 -5.41 -13.80
N HIS A 343 30.06 -5.36 -12.50
CA HIS A 343 29.53 -6.43 -11.68
C HIS A 343 28.01 -6.23 -11.47
N CYS A 344 27.29 -7.34 -11.32
CA CYS A 344 25.90 -7.30 -10.91
C CYS A 344 25.82 -7.39 -9.39
N VAL A 345 24.84 -6.70 -8.82
CA VAL A 345 24.58 -6.65 -7.38
C VAL A 345 23.10 -6.93 -7.14
N ARG A 346 22.81 -7.81 -6.17
CA ARG A 346 21.46 -8.11 -5.71
C ARG A 346 21.32 -7.75 -4.23
N GLY A 347 20.07 -7.64 -3.78
CA GLY A 347 19.77 -7.36 -2.38
C GLY A 347 19.82 -5.88 -2.01
N PHE A 348 19.93 -4.96 -2.97
CA PHE A 348 19.83 -3.52 -2.69
C PHE A 348 18.36 -3.07 -2.53
N ASP A 349 17.44 -3.74 -3.18
CA ASP A 349 15.99 -3.53 -3.14
C ASP A 349 15.36 -4.17 -1.89
N GLN A 350 15.97 -3.94 -0.73
CA GLN A 350 15.45 -4.43 0.54
C GLN A 350 13.98 -4.04 0.70
N TYR A 351 13.16 -5.00 1.11
CA TYR A 351 11.71 -4.84 1.15
C TYR A 351 11.30 -3.64 2.01
N GLY A 352 11.88 -3.54 3.21
CA GLY A 352 11.68 -2.40 4.09
C GLY A 352 12.17 -1.09 3.48
N PHE A 353 13.31 -1.11 2.76
CA PHE A 353 13.89 0.08 2.16
C PHE A 353 12.99 0.67 1.06
N VAL A 354 12.33 -0.17 0.26
CA VAL A 354 11.32 0.28 -0.71
C VAL A 354 10.11 0.92 0.00
N MET A 355 9.58 0.29 1.07
CA MET A 355 8.49 0.88 1.88
C MET A 355 8.92 2.20 2.54
N GLY A 356 10.13 2.25 3.10
CA GLY A 356 10.67 3.43 3.75
C GLY A 356 10.95 4.57 2.78
N THR A 357 11.40 4.27 1.56
CA THR A 357 11.55 5.25 0.49
C THR A 357 10.22 5.93 0.15
N SER A 358 9.15 5.14 -0.01
CA SER A 358 7.79 5.64 -0.25
C SER A 358 7.22 6.46 0.92
N SER A 359 7.88 6.48 2.08
CA SER A 359 7.40 7.11 3.31
C SER A 359 8.49 7.91 4.04
N SER A 360 9.45 8.45 3.32
CA SER A 360 10.61 9.13 3.91
C SER A 360 10.28 10.46 4.61
N LEU A 361 9.05 10.99 4.47
CA LEU A 361 8.57 12.10 5.29
C LEU A 361 8.73 11.83 6.80
N PHE A 362 8.68 10.57 7.22
CA PHE A 362 8.91 10.17 8.60
C PHE A 362 10.36 10.35 9.06
N ASN A 363 11.32 10.51 8.16
CA ASN A 363 12.70 10.89 8.49
C ASN A 363 12.73 12.24 9.20
N GLN A 364 11.96 13.22 8.74
CA GLN A 364 11.85 14.53 9.40
C GLN A 364 11.24 14.42 10.80
N PHE A 365 10.27 13.52 10.97
CA PHE A 365 9.71 13.24 12.28
C PHE A 365 10.74 12.64 13.24
N LEU A 366 11.58 11.71 12.79
CA LEU A 366 12.68 11.18 13.56
C LEU A 366 13.64 12.29 14.00
N LEU A 367 14.06 13.15 13.07
CA LEU A 367 14.99 14.25 13.30
C LEU A 367 14.44 15.29 14.30
N GLN A 368 13.16 15.64 14.19
CA GLN A 368 12.53 16.66 15.04
C GLN A 368 12.29 16.17 16.47
N ASN A 369 12.03 14.89 16.67
CA ASN A 369 11.73 14.32 17.99
C ASN A 369 12.98 13.91 18.79
N LEU A 370 14.18 14.03 18.24
CA LEU A 370 15.43 13.77 18.95
C LEU A 370 15.61 14.63 20.21
N SER A 371 15.01 15.80 20.24
CA SER A 371 15.02 16.70 21.39
C SER A 371 13.82 16.52 22.32
N ASP A 372 12.90 15.61 22.01
CA ASP A 372 11.69 15.37 22.80
C ASP A 372 12.02 14.46 24.01
N SER A 373 11.81 15.00 25.20
CA SER A 373 12.00 14.28 26.47
C SER A 373 11.02 13.11 26.68
N SER A 374 10.09 12.88 25.77
CA SER A 374 9.14 11.76 25.82
C SER A 374 9.70 10.44 25.34
N LEU A 375 10.79 10.45 24.55
CA LEU A 375 11.47 9.24 24.10
C LEU A 375 12.36 8.67 25.22
N PRO A 376 12.47 7.33 25.36
CA PRO A 376 13.45 6.72 26.23
C PRO A 376 14.87 7.18 25.88
N SER A 377 15.73 7.44 26.86
CA SER A 377 17.12 7.92 26.63
C SER A 377 17.89 7.01 25.67
N ILE A 378 17.67 5.70 25.75
CA ILE A 378 18.30 4.72 24.88
C ILE A 378 17.93 4.90 23.38
N VAL A 379 16.69 5.32 23.08
CA VAL A 379 16.26 5.66 21.73
C VAL A 379 16.94 6.95 21.27
N THR A 380 16.98 7.95 22.14
CA THR A 380 17.63 9.24 21.86
C THR A 380 19.13 9.06 21.63
N ASP A 381 19.79 8.19 22.40
CA ASP A 381 21.20 7.88 22.25
C ASP A 381 21.47 7.17 20.90
N ALA A 382 20.67 6.14 20.55
CA ALA A 382 20.79 5.43 19.30
C ALA A 382 20.57 6.37 18.08
N LEU A 383 19.52 7.20 18.11
CA LEU A 383 19.25 8.17 17.06
C LEU A 383 20.36 9.24 16.96
N THR A 384 20.93 9.66 18.11
CA THR A 384 22.08 10.59 18.12
C THR A 384 23.31 9.96 17.49
N ASP A 385 23.58 8.70 17.74
CA ASP A 385 24.71 7.97 17.13
C ASP A 385 24.49 7.75 15.62
N ILE A 386 23.25 7.46 15.20
CA ILE A 386 22.86 7.43 13.78
C ILE A 386 23.19 8.76 13.10
N LEU A 387 22.74 9.88 13.68
CA LEU A 387 22.98 11.21 13.09
C LEU A 387 24.46 11.59 13.02
N ARG A 388 25.29 11.13 13.97
CA ARG A 388 26.74 11.32 13.90
C ARG A 388 27.38 10.53 12.75
N LYS A 389 26.79 9.44 12.32
CA LYS A 389 27.25 8.60 11.23
C LYS A 389 26.81 9.13 9.85
N LEU A 390 25.73 9.92 9.82
CA LEU A 390 25.19 10.53 8.61
C LEU A 390 25.88 11.86 8.30
N SER A 391 25.98 12.22 7.02
CA SER A 391 26.47 13.55 6.62
C SER A 391 25.34 14.57 6.71
N ALA A 392 25.63 15.82 7.08
CA ALA A 392 24.65 16.85 7.38
C ALA A 392 23.78 17.33 6.17
N ASP A 393 24.01 16.81 4.98
CA ASP A 393 23.42 17.35 3.74
C ASP A 393 22.29 16.50 3.13
N SER A 394 21.95 15.33 3.72
CA SER A 394 21.03 14.35 3.10
C SER A 394 20.15 13.60 4.09
N ASP A 395 19.88 14.18 5.26
CA ASP A 395 19.30 13.43 6.39
C ASP A 395 17.80 13.10 6.24
N ASP A 396 17.10 13.71 5.27
CA ASP A 396 15.64 13.60 5.10
C ASP A 396 15.18 12.79 3.88
N ILE A 397 16.10 12.22 3.12
CA ILE A 397 15.83 11.51 1.85
C ILE A 397 16.27 10.06 1.87
N ALA A 398 15.73 9.26 0.93
CA ALA A 398 16.22 7.93 0.61
C ALA A 398 17.33 8.02 -0.46
N GLU A 399 18.52 7.53 -0.12
CA GLU A 399 19.66 7.52 -1.04
C GLU A 399 19.77 6.17 -1.75
N TRP A 400 19.52 6.17 -3.07
CA TRP A 400 19.73 5.01 -3.94
C TRP A 400 21.08 5.15 -4.64
N GLN A 401 22.11 4.56 -4.04
CA GLN A 401 23.50 4.62 -4.52
C GLN A 401 24.05 3.20 -4.70
N PRO A 402 24.45 2.82 -5.93
CA PRO A 402 24.55 3.65 -7.14
C PRO A 402 23.19 3.99 -7.77
N ASN A 403 23.11 5.16 -8.43
CA ASN A 403 21.95 5.57 -9.19
C ASN A 403 21.77 4.68 -10.44
N PRO A 404 20.68 3.91 -10.57
CA PRO A 404 20.47 3.06 -11.74
C PRO A 404 20.27 3.85 -13.04
N PHE A 405 19.87 5.13 -12.95
CA PHE A 405 19.68 6.03 -14.10
C PHE A 405 20.89 6.94 -14.39
N TYR A 406 22.07 6.59 -13.87
CA TYR A 406 23.29 7.36 -14.12
C TYR A 406 23.61 7.41 -15.62
N LYS A 407 23.78 8.63 -16.15
CA LYS A 407 23.96 8.96 -17.58
C LYS A 407 22.82 8.51 -18.49
N TYR A 408 21.65 8.20 -17.95
CA TYR A 408 20.47 7.85 -18.74
C TYR A 408 19.61 9.08 -18.96
N HIS A 409 19.31 9.41 -20.22
CA HIS A 409 18.56 10.59 -20.66
C HIS A 409 19.07 11.93 -20.06
N PRO A 410 20.36 12.28 -20.19
CA PRO A 410 20.96 13.42 -19.48
C PRO A 410 20.36 14.79 -19.88
N ASP A 411 19.63 14.88 -20.98
CA ASP A 411 18.98 16.11 -21.44
C ASP A 411 17.65 16.37 -20.71
N SER A 412 17.04 15.37 -20.12
CA SER A 412 15.74 15.46 -19.44
C SER A 412 15.77 15.00 -17.97
N ASN A 413 16.69 14.10 -17.62
CA ASN A 413 16.84 13.54 -16.29
C ASN A 413 17.82 14.40 -15.46
N GLY A 414 17.28 15.16 -14.50
CA GLY A 414 18.07 16.03 -13.62
C GLY A 414 19.12 15.29 -12.78
N ASN A 415 18.86 14.02 -12.44
CA ASN A 415 19.77 13.16 -11.68
C ASN A 415 20.73 12.32 -12.55
N ALA A 416 20.71 12.45 -13.86
CA ALA A 416 21.55 11.63 -14.75
C ALA A 416 23.05 11.76 -14.48
N ASN A 417 23.52 12.91 -13.99
CA ASN A 417 24.94 13.16 -13.71
C ASN A 417 25.29 12.92 -12.23
N ASN A 418 24.34 12.51 -11.41
CA ASN A 418 24.56 12.20 -10.01
C ASN A 418 24.66 10.68 -9.80
N ASN A 419 25.67 10.25 -9.04
CA ASN A 419 25.82 8.83 -8.69
C ASN A 419 24.81 8.36 -7.62
N VAL A 420 24.07 9.26 -7.04
CA VAL A 420 22.99 8.99 -6.06
C VAL A 420 21.67 9.42 -6.67
N LEU A 421 20.69 8.53 -6.70
CA LEU A 421 19.29 8.87 -6.96
C LEU A 421 18.64 9.17 -5.60
N THR A 422 18.13 10.39 -5.46
CA THR A 422 17.51 10.88 -4.23
C THR A 422 16.00 10.81 -4.35
N LEU A 423 15.37 9.98 -3.49
CA LEU A 423 13.93 9.77 -3.48
C LEU A 423 13.33 10.20 -2.14
N ILE A 424 12.08 10.63 -2.21
CA ILE A 424 11.30 11.07 -1.05
C ILE A 424 9.89 10.46 -1.07
N ASP A 425 9.14 10.71 0.00
CA ASP A 425 7.74 10.30 0.13
C ASP A 425 6.93 10.71 -1.10
N GLY A 426 6.22 9.76 -1.69
CA GLY A 426 5.45 9.97 -2.92
C GLY A 426 4.23 10.88 -2.76
N GLY A 427 3.96 11.41 -1.57
CA GLY A 427 2.89 12.38 -1.31
C GLY A 427 3.37 13.83 -1.21
N GLU A 428 4.69 14.07 -1.30
CA GLU A 428 5.24 15.43 -1.11
C GLU A 428 4.97 16.35 -2.30
N ASP A 429 4.67 15.82 -3.47
CA ASP A 429 4.21 16.56 -4.65
C ASP A 429 2.69 16.83 -4.64
N LEU A 430 2.01 16.57 -3.53
CA LEU A 430 0.57 16.66 -3.31
C LEU A 430 -0.25 15.54 -3.97
N GLN A 431 0.31 14.66 -4.79
CA GLN A 431 -0.39 13.52 -5.37
C GLN A 431 -0.48 12.35 -4.38
N ASN A 432 -0.97 12.59 -3.18
CA ASN A 432 -0.98 11.62 -2.08
C ASN A 432 -1.79 10.32 -2.35
N ILE A 433 -2.39 10.16 -3.52
CA ILE A 433 -2.98 8.90 -4.00
C ILE A 433 -2.13 8.37 -5.16
N PRO A 434 -1.65 7.11 -5.15
CA PRO A 434 -0.75 6.58 -6.16
C PRO A 434 -1.45 6.28 -7.50
N LEU A 435 -1.96 7.33 -8.15
CA LEU A 435 -2.69 7.22 -9.41
C LEU A 435 -1.77 7.15 -10.62
N HIS A 436 -0.60 7.78 -10.55
CA HIS A 436 0.33 7.91 -11.67
C HIS A 436 0.61 6.59 -12.40
N PRO A 437 0.98 5.48 -11.73
CA PRO A 437 1.23 4.22 -12.43
C PRO A 437 -0.03 3.60 -13.04
N LEU A 438 -1.21 3.87 -12.47
CA LEU A 438 -2.46 3.24 -12.88
C LEU A 438 -3.17 3.97 -14.03
N ILE A 439 -2.92 5.26 -14.22
CA ILE A 439 -3.50 6.06 -15.30
C ILE A 439 -2.72 5.94 -16.61
N GLN A 440 -1.60 5.22 -16.62
CA GLN A 440 -0.76 5.08 -17.82
C GLN A 440 -1.51 4.30 -18.92
N PRO A 441 -1.60 4.85 -20.14
CA PRO A 441 -2.34 4.23 -21.24
C PRO A 441 -1.93 2.79 -21.53
N VAL A 442 -0.65 2.46 -21.38
CA VAL A 442 -0.10 1.11 -21.66
C VAL A 442 -0.64 0.03 -20.71
N ARG A 443 -1.14 0.39 -19.51
CA ARG A 443 -1.77 -0.52 -18.56
C ARG A 443 -3.25 -0.74 -18.82
N ALA A 444 -3.87 0.13 -19.60
CA ALA A 444 -5.29 0.01 -20.02
C ALA A 444 -6.24 -0.26 -18.83
N VAL A 445 -6.04 0.43 -17.71
CA VAL A 445 -6.94 0.36 -16.55
C VAL A 445 -8.24 1.08 -16.88
N ASP A 446 -9.38 0.49 -16.53
CA ASP A 446 -10.71 1.01 -16.82
C ASP A 446 -11.32 1.81 -15.69
N VAL A 447 -11.02 1.37 -14.46
CA VAL A 447 -11.54 1.98 -13.25
C VAL A 447 -10.50 1.90 -12.14
N ILE A 448 -10.36 2.97 -11.38
CA ILE A 448 -9.49 3.02 -10.20
C ILE A 448 -10.34 3.37 -8.98
N PHE A 449 -10.31 2.51 -7.97
CA PHE A 449 -10.81 2.85 -6.64
C PHE A 449 -9.70 3.60 -5.89
N ALA A 450 -9.88 4.89 -5.74
CA ALA A 450 -8.92 5.82 -5.17
C ALA A 450 -9.27 6.08 -3.70
N VAL A 451 -8.64 5.33 -2.79
CA VAL A 451 -8.88 5.40 -1.34
C VAL A 451 -8.02 6.51 -0.76
N ASP A 452 -8.66 7.56 -0.29
CA ASP A 452 -8.00 8.78 0.18
C ASP A 452 -8.12 8.95 1.70
N SER A 453 -6.99 8.90 2.37
CA SER A 453 -6.86 9.18 3.81
C SER A 453 -5.92 10.36 4.08
N SER A 454 -5.85 11.34 3.16
CA SER A 454 -5.04 12.55 3.30
C SER A 454 -5.47 13.41 4.49
N ALA A 455 -4.53 14.19 5.03
CA ALA A 455 -4.77 15.12 6.13
C ALA A 455 -4.82 16.57 5.63
N ASP A 456 -5.69 16.84 4.66
CA ASP A 456 -5.73 18.12 3.96
C ASP A 456 -6.39 19.25 4.77
N THR A 457 -7.20 18.90 5.76
CA THR A 457 -7.95 19.85 6.60
C THR A 457 -7.40 19.93 8.01
N THR A 458 -7.78 20.95 8.76
CA THR A 458 -7.39 21.13 10.17
C THR A 458 -7.70 19.91 11.05
N TYR A 459 -8.71 19.14 10.68
CA TYR A 459 -9.11 17.93 11.40
C TYR A 459 -8.66 16.63 10.70
N ASN A 460 -7.61 16.69 9.87
CA ASN A 460 -7.02 15.52 9.19
C ASN A 460 -8.00 14.69 8.33
N PHE A 461 -8.94 15.36 7.67
CA PHE A 461 -9.80 14.75 6.66
C PHE A 461 -9.41 15.23 5.26
N PRO A 462 -9.59 14.38 4.23
CA PRO A 462 -9.30 14.75 2.86
C PRO A 462 -10.31 15.79 2.32
N ASN A 463 -9.84 16.65 1.44
CA ASN A 463 -10.66 17.63 0.71
C ASN A 463 -10.50 17.56 -0.82
N GLY A 464 -9.93 16.46 -1.33
CA GLY A 464 -9.71 16.23 -2.75
C GLY A 464 -8.40 16.81 -3.29
N THR A 465 -7.54 17.40 -2.46
CA THR A 465 -6.25 17.98 -2.88
C THR A 465 -5.43 16.98 -3.67
N ALA A 466 -5.29 15.72 -3.19
CA ALA A 466 -4.51 14.68 -3.87
C ALA A 466 -5.02 14.37 -5.28
N LEU A 467 -6.34 14.29 -5.45
CA LEU A 467 -6.96 14.05 -6.75
C LEU A 467 -6.81 15.27 -7.68
N ARG A 468 -6.97 16.46 -7.13
CA ARG A 468 -6.78 17.73 -7.85
C ARG A 468 -5.35 17.89 -8.35
N ALA A 469 -4.35 17.55 -7.55
CA ALA A 469 -2.94 17.59 -7.93
C ALA A 469 -2.67 16.69 -9.14
N SER A 470 -3.19 15.46 -9.18
CA SER A 470 -3.07 14.57 -10.33
C SER A 470 -3.72 15.13 -11.59
N TYR A 471 -4.89 15.80 -11.45
CA TYR A 471 -5.52 16.49 -12.57
C TYR A 471 -4.66 17.64 -13.11
N GLU A 472 -4.17 18.51 -12.22
CA GLU A 472 -3.31 19.65 -12.61
C GLU A 472 -2.01 19.18 -13.26
N ARG A 473 -1.37 18.15 -12.72
CA ARG A 473 -0.18 17.53 -13.31
C ARG A 473 -0.45 17.05 -14.75
N SER A 474 -1.61 16.43 -14.99
CA SER A 474 -1.97 15.90 -16.32
C SER A 474 -2.11 16.98 -17.40
N MET A 475 -2.31 18.24 -16.99
CA MET A 475 -2.38 19.39 -17.90
C MET A 475 -1.01 19.95 -18.26
N GLY A 476 0.03 19.61 -17.48
CA GLY A 476 1.41 20.06 -17.68
C GLY A 476 2.17 19.17 -18.65
N ALA A 477 3.38 19.62 -19.03
CA ALA A 477 4.29 18.87 -19.90
C ALA A 477 4.74 17.55 -19.27
N ILE A 478 4.86 17.51 -17.94
CA ILE A 478 5.24 16.32 -17.17
C ILE A 478 4.22 15.20 -17.29
N GLY A 479 2.95 15.52 -17.51
CA GLY A 479 1.89 14.53 -17.74
C GLY A 479 2.04 13.73 -19.02
N ASN A 480 2.99 14.11 -19.89
CA ASN A 480 3.37 13.38 -21.11
C ASN A 480 2.18 12.96 -21.99
N GLY A 481 1.12 13.78 -22.02
CA GLY A 481 -0.10 13.52 -22.77
C GLY A 481 -1.08 12.54 -22.10
N THR A 482 -0.74 11.96 -20.96
CA THR A 482 -1.66 11.17 -20.15
C THR A 482 -2.84 12.03 -19.69
N LYS A 483 -4.07 11.55 -19.94
CA LYS A 483 -5.29 12.28 -19.60
C LYS A 483 -5.80 11.90 -18.22
N PHE A 484 -6.40 12.88 -17.56
CA PHE A 484 -7.05 12.69 -16.27
C PHE A 484 -8.40 13.40 -16.24
N PRO A 485 -9.43 12.88 -15.55
CA PRO A 485 -10.71 13.56 -15.41
C PRO A 485 -10.58 14.94 -14.74
N ALA A 486 -11.43 15.88 -15.13
CA ALA A 486 -11.51 17.17 -14.44
C ALA A 486 -11.89 16.98 -12.97
N VAL A 487 -11.24 17.74 -12.09
CA VAL A 487 -11.43 17.71 -10.63
C VAL A 487 -11.62 19.14 -10.13
N PRO A 488 -12.66 19.45 -9.29
CA PRO A 488 -12.87 20.79 -8.76
C PRO A 488 -11.85 21.15 -7.66
N ASP A 489 -11.95 22.38 -7.16
CA ASP A 489 -11.18 22.87 -6.03
C ASP A 489 -11.61 22.27 -4.69
N ALA A 490 -10.79 22.46 -3.66
CA ALA A 490 -11.01 21.91 -2.32
C ALA A 490 -12.28 22.45 -1.64
N GLU A 491 -12.59 23.72 -1.85
CA GLU A 491 -13.82 24.33 -1.35
C GLU A 491 -15.05 23.63 -1.93
N THR A 492 -15.05 23.36 -3.23
CA THR A 492 -16.11 22.62 -3.91
C THR A 492 -16.28 21.20 -3.33
N PHE A 493 -15.17 20.48 -3.05
CA PHE A 493 -15.26 19.18 -2.39
C PHE A 493 -16.02 19.24 -1.07
N ILE A 494 -15.73 20.22 -0.25
CA ILE A 494 -16.36 20.40 1.07
C ILE A 494 -17.80 20.88 0.91
N ASN A 495 -18.03 21.94 0.13
CA ASN A 495 -19.34 22.58 -0.02
C ASN A 495 -20.38 21.65 -0.67
N LEU A 496 -19.95 20.84 -1.64
CA LEU A 496 -20.82 19.85 -2.30
C LEU A 496 -20.76 18.46 -1.65
N LYS A 497 -20.00 18.30 -0.55
CA LYS A 497 -19.85 17.04 0.21
C LYS A 497 -19.30 15.87 -0.65
N LEU A 498 -18.44 16.19 -1.62
CA LEU A 498 -17.79 15.18 -2.46
C LEU A 498 -16.78 14.34 -1.68
N ASN A 499 -16.31 14.85 -0.54
CA ASN A 499 -15.39 14.20 0.40
C ASN A 499 -16.07 13.48 1.58
N GLN A 500 -17.41 13.27 1.53
CA GLN A 500 -18.16 12.56 2.58
C GLN A 500 -18.76 11.23 2.11
N LYS A 501 -18.69 10.97 0.83
CA LYS A 501 -19.24 9.77 0.17
C LYS A 501 -18.40 9.41 -1.04
N PRO A 502 -18.53 8.20 -1.60
CA PRO A 502 -17.94 7.88 -2.89
C PRO A 502 -18.37 8.89 -3.94
N THR A 503 -17.42 9.37 -4.76
CA THR A 503 -17.68 10.29 -5.87
C THR A 503 -16.94 9.83 -7.12
N PHE A 504 -17.61 9.81 -8.26
CA PHE A 504 -17.03 9.34 -9.52
C PHE A 504 -16.59 10.54 -10.38
N PHE A 505 -15.36 10.46 -10.89
CA PHE A 505 -14.80 11.45 -11.81
C PHE A 505 -14.48 10.80 -13.17
N GLY A 506 -14.80 11.49 -14.27
CA GLY A 506 -14.60 10.98 -15.62
C GLY A 506 -15.78 10.17 -16.19
N CYS A 507 -16.98 10.35 -15.65
CA CYS A 507 -18.19 9.69 -16.18
C CYS A 507 -18.54 10.11 -17.62
N ASN A 508 -18.24 11.37 -17.96
CA ASN A 508 -18.52 11.91 -19.31
C ASN A 508 -17.30 11.75 -20.22
N THR A 509 -17.25 10.69 -20.99
CA THR A 509 -16.12 10.40 -21.87
C THR A 509 -16.04 11.31 -23.10
N SER A 510 -17.09 12.06 -23.43
CA SER A 510 -17.05 13.05 -24.50
C SER A 510 -16.03 14.16 -24.26
N GLU A 511 -15.64 14.39 -22.99
CA GLU A 511 -14.56 15.34 -22.60
C GLU A 511 -13.18 14.89 -23.16
N PHE A 512 -13.03 13.62 -23.45
CA PHE A 512 -11.80 13.02 -24.00
C PHE A 512 -11.88 12.75 -25.51
N SER A 513 -12.87 13.35 -26.19
CA SER A 513 -13.03 13.19 -27.62
C SER A 513 -11.75 13.60 -28.36
N GLY A 514 -11.22 12.70 -29.19
CA GLY A 514 -9.96 12.89 -29.90
C GLY A 514 -8.69 12.53 -29.09
N ALA A 515 -8.80 12.12 -27.84
CA ALA A 515 -7.68 11.52 -27.13
C ALA A 515 -7.35 10.12 -27.66
N ALA A 516 -6.06 9.78 -27.67
CA ALA A 516 -5.62 8.44 -28.10
C ALA A 516 -6.10 7.34 -27.14
N HIS A 517 -6.35 7.70 -25.89
CA HIS A 517 -6.84 6.79 -24.84
C HIS A 517 -7.81 7.54 -23.91
N ILE A 518 -8.92 6.89 -23.58
CA ILE A 518 -9.87 7.38 -22.58
C ILE A 518 -9.31 7.02 -21.18
N PRO A 519 -9.15 7.98 -20.27
CA PRO A 519 -8.63 7.69 -18.93
C PRO A 519 -9.60 6.79 -18.14
N PRO A 520 -9.10 6.08 -17.11
CA PRO A 520 -9.95 5.30 -16.22
C PRO A 520 -11.01 6.18 -15.55
N LEU A 521 -12.15 5.57 -15.22
CA LEU A 521 -13.10 6.16 -14.28
C LEU A 521 -12.49 6.14 -12.89
N ILE A 522 -12.48 7.27 -12.19
CA ILE A 522 -11.99 7.35 -10.81
C ILE A 522 -13.16 7.25 -9.86
N VAL A 523 -13.16 6.21 -9.03
CA VAL A 523 -14.06 6.04 -7.89
C VAL A 523 -13.34 6.56 -6.65
N TYR A 524 -13.53 7.82 -6.33
CA TYR A 524 -12.92 8.49 -5.18
C TYR A 524 -13.61 8.04 -3.89
N MET A 525 -12.83 7.49 -2.97
CA MET A 525 -13.28 6.90 -1.71
C MET A 525 -12.62 7.65 -0.53
N PRO A 526 -13.16 8.82 -0.13
CA PRO A 526 -12.56 9.65 0.91
C PRO A 526 -12.78 9.07 2.30
N LEU A 527 -11.79 9.21 3.17
CA LEU A 527 -11.95 9.01 4.60
C LEU A 527 -13.04 9.95 5.13
N ALA A 528 -14.07 9.37 5.72
CA ALA A 528 -15.13 10.07 6.42
C ALA A 528 -15.50 9.30 7.69
N PRO A 529 -16.03 9.96 8.74
CA PRO A 529 -16.38 9.29 9.98
C PRO A 529 -17.73 8.56 9.81
N TYR A 530 -17.69 7.27 9.51
CA TYR A 530 -18.90 6.42 9.49
C TYR A 530 -19.22 5.89 10.88
N THR A 531 -18.26 5.20 11.51
CA THR A 531 -18.40 4.55 12.82
C THR A 531 -17.32 4.97 13.80
N ALA A 532 -16.26 5.62 13.34
CA ALA A 532 -15.20 6.23 14.14
C ALA A 532 -14.65 7.45 13.41
N TYR A 533 -14.08 8.40 14.12
CA TYR A 533 -13.46 9.58 13.48
C TYR A 533 -12.23 9.19 12.65
N SER A 534 -11.43 8.25 13.08
CA SER A 534 -10.23 7.68 12.42
C SER A 534 -9.30 8.68 11.69
N ASN A 535 -9.34 9.95 12.11
CA ASN A 535 -8.63 11.11 11.57
C ASN A 535 -7.38 11.46 12.39
N ALA A 536 -6.70 10.45 12.92
CA ALA A 536 -5.50 10.63 13.72
C ALA A 536 -4.39 11.36 12.94
N SER A 537 -3.43 11.93 13.66
CA SER A 537 -2.24 12.56 13.07
C SER A 537 -1.47 11.57 12.20
N THR A 538 -0.90 12.05 11.11
CA THR A 538 0.00 11.26 10.26
C THR A 538 1.19 10.69 11.04
N PHE A 539 1.64 11.42 12.07
CA PHE A 539 2.84 11.09 12.84
C PHE A 539 2.56 10.41 14.19
N ASP A 540 1.33 9.99 14.46
CA ASP A 540 1.06 9.20 15.67
C ASP A 540 1.76 7.83 15.57
N PRO A 541 2.69 7.51 16.49
CA PRO A 541 3.57 6.36 16.36
C PRO A 541 3.00 5.07 16.94
N SER A 542 1.83 5.12 17.60
CA SER A 542 1.23 3.95 18.26
C SER A 542 -0.29 4.08 18.42
N TYR A 543 -0.96 2.94 18.40
CA TYR A 543 -2.40 2.82 18.55
C TYR A 543 -2.74 1.61 19.38
N SER A 544 -3.67 1.73 20.31
CA SER A 544 -4.23 0.58 21.01
C SER A 544 -4.93 -0.36 20.00
N ASP A 545 -5.06 -1.64 20.36
CA ASP A 545 -5.79 -2.60 19.52
C ASP A 545 -7.24 -2.17 19.26
N ALA A 546 -7.87 -1.50 20.24
CA ALA A 546 -9.21 -0.96 20.10
C ALA A 546 -9.28 0.16 19.05
N GLU A 547 -8.34 1.11 19.06
CA GLU A 547 -8.24 2.20 18.08
C GLU A 547 -7.91 1.65 16.68
N ARG A 548 -6.91 0.76 16.58
CA ARG A 548 -6.57 0.07 15.33
C ARG A 548 -7.80 -0.59 14.72
N ASN A 549 -8.52 -1.37 15.51
CA ASN A 549 -9.70 -2.10 15.06
C ASN A 549 -10.83 -1.15 14.66
N ALA A 550 -11.06 -0.08 15.42
CA ALA A 550 -12.07 0.94 15.10
C ALA A 550 -11.77 1.68 13.79
N PHE A 551 -10.50 1.96 13.50
CA PHE A 551 -10.09 2.62 12.26
C PHE A 551 -10.24 1.69 11.05
N ILE A 552 -9.85 0.41 11.20
CA ILE A 552 -10.06 -0.61 10.15
C ILE A 552 -11.57 -0.80 9.89
N GLU A 553 -12.39 -0.88 10.96
CA GLU A 553 -13.84 -0.97 10.84
C GLU A 553 -14.44 0.27 10.17
N ASN A 554 -13.97 1.48 10.51
CA ASN A 554 -14.40 2.70 9.84
C ASN A 554 -14.08 2.65 8.34
N GLY A 555 -12.88 2.26 7.94
CA GLY A 555 -12.49 2.10 6.53
C GLY A 555 -13.35 1.05 5.80
N TYR A 556 -13.73 -0.04 6.47
CA TYR A 556 -14.67 -1.02 5.93
C TYR A 556 -16.06 -0.41 5.70
N ASN A 557 -16.56 0.39 6.65
CA ASN A 557 -17.85 1.05 6.53
C ASN A 557 -17.84 2.18 5.47
N VAL A 558 -16.73 2.89 5.30
CA VAL A 558 -16.54 3.82 4.17
C VAL A 558 -16.65 3.06 2.85
N ALA A 559 -15.94 1.94 2.71
CA ALA A 559 -15.91 1.13 1.48
C ALA A 559 -17.26 0.53 1.10
N THR A 560 -18.10 0.22 2.08
CA THR A 560 -19.39 -0.46 1.89
C THR A 560 -20.59 0.45 2.08
N MET A 561 -20.41 1.75 2.27
CA MET A 561 -21.49 2.68 2.67
C MET A 561 -22.25 2.16 3.91
N GLY A 562 -21.46 1.75 4.95
CA GLY A 562 -22.02 1.18 6.16
C GLY A 562 -22.67 -0.19 5.96
N ASN A 563 -22.05 -1.02 5.14
CA ASN A 563 -22.59 -2.33 4.73
C ASN A 563 -24.01 -2.22 4.15
N GLY A 564 -24.21 -1.22 3.29
CA GLY A 564 -25.49 -0.92 2.66
C GLY A 564 -26.51 -0.18 3.55
N THR A 565 -26.14 0.22 4.76
CA THR A 565 -27.03 0.97 5.67
C THR A 565 -27.27 2.40 5.17
N VAL A 566 -26.24 3.06 4.65
CA VAL A 566 -26.33 4.44 4.11
C VAL A 566 -26.90 4.43 2.70
N ASP A 567 -26.43 3.51 1.87
CA ASP A 567 -26.98 3.26 0.53
C ASP A 567 -26.93 1.76 0.18
N LYS A 568 -28.10 1.12 0.20
CA LYS A 568 -28.25 -0.31 -0.12
C LYS A 568 -27.90 -0.66 -1.58
N GLU A 569 -27.92 0.34 -2.47
CA GLU A 569 -27.61 0.17 -3.90
C GLU A 569 -26.13 0.39 -4.22
N TRP A 570 -25.33 0.76 -3.21
CA TRP A 570 -23.91 1.01 -3.41
C TRP A 570 -23.15 -0.15 -4.08
N PRO A 571 -23.33 -1.43 -3.73
CA PRO A 571 -22.65 -2.52 -4.43
C PRO A 571 -22.96 -2.55 -5.93
N ALA A 572 -24.21 -2.32 -6.33
CA ALA A 572 -24.61 -2.22 -7.73
C ALA A 572 -23.95 -1.00 -8.40
N CYS A 573 -23.84 0.13 -7.69
CA CYS A 573 -23.21 1.33 -8.24
C CYS A 573 -21.68 1.16 -8.40
N ALA A 574 -21.02 0.48 -7.46
CA ALA A 574 -19.61 0.11 -7.60
C ALA A 574 -19.40 -0.82 -8.81
N ALA A 575 -20.29 -1.78 -9.01
CA ALA A 575 -20.29 -2.66 -10.16
C ALA A 575 -20.53 -1.90 -11.49
N CYS A 576 -21.43 -0.92 -11.50
CA CYS A 576 -21.64 -0.04 -12.64
C CYS A 576 -20.38 0.77 -13.00
N ALA A 577 -19.64 1.25 -12.00
CA ALA A 577 -18.37 1.91 -12.22
C ALA A 577 -17.36 0.98 -12.88
N VAL A 578 -17.27 -0.28 -12.43
CA VAL A 578 -16.38 -1.31 -13.03
C VAL A 578 -16.75 -1.58 -14.49
N LEU A 579 -18.04 -1.64 -14.82
CA LEU A 579 -18.50 -1.91 -16.19
C LEU A 579 -18.34 -0.74 -17.16
N SER A 580 -18.28 0.49 -16.67
CA SER A 580 -18.45 1.74 -17.42
C SER A 580 -17.66 1.75 -18.73
N ARG A 581 -16.33 1.58 -18.69
CA ARG A 581 -15.46 1.62 -19.87
C ARG A 581 -15.63 0.41 -20.80
N SER A 582 -15.97 -0.74 -20.23
CA SER A 582 -16.25 -1.97 -21.00
C SER A 582 -17.51 -1.84 -21.84
N LEU A 583 -18.60 -1.37 -21.25
CA LEU A 583 -19.86 -1.13 -21.99
C LEU A 583 -19.68 -0.10 -23.10
N GLU A 584 -18.93 0.96 -22.83
CA GLU A 584 -18.59 1.98 -23.82
C GLU A 584 -17.80 1.41 -25.01
N ARG A 585 -16.74 0.63 -24.75
CA ARG A 585 -15.93 -0.01 -25.79
C ARG A 585 -16.72 -0.97 -26.68
N THR A 586 -17.70 -1.64 -26.11
CA THR A 586 -18.54 -2.60 -26.84
C THR A 586 -19.79 -1.97 -27.44
N ASN A 587 -19.97 -0.65 -27.26
CA ASN A 587 -21.18 0.06 -27.64
C ASN A 587 -22.46 -0.62 -27.10
N THR A 588 -22.38 -1.13 -25.87
CA THR A 588 -23.50 -1.72 -25.13
C THR A 588 -24.22 -0.62 -24.38
N ASP A 589 -25.55 -0.60 -24.45
CA ASP A 589 -26.37 0.39 -23.76
C ASP A 589 -26.13 0.35 -22.25
N ILE A 590 -26.01 1.52 -21.63
CA ILE A 590 -25.85 1.64 -20.19
C ILE A 590 -27.17 1.24 -19.50
N PRO A 591 -27.17 0.22 -18.60
CA PRO A 591 -28.36 -0.21 -17.87
C PRO A 591 -29.01 0.94 -17.09
N ALA A 592 -30.32 0.96 -16.92
CA ALA A 592 -31.02 2.02 -16.21
C ALA A 592 -30.58 2.11 -14.74
N THR A 593 -30.28 0.97 -14.09
CA THR A 593 -29.66 0.93 -12.76
C THR A 593 -28.34 1.71 -12.77
N CYS A 594 -27.47 1.51 -13.75
CA CYS A 594 -26.19 2.21 -13.86
C CYS A 594 -26.37 3.70 -14.18
N GLN A 595 -27.35 4.08 -15.02
CA GLN A 595 -27.65 5.49 -15.24
C GLN A 595 -28.05 6.19 -13.93
N THR A 596 -28.87 5.53 -13.10
CA THR A 596 -29.26 6.05 -11.77
C THR A 596 -28.04 6.18 -10.84
N CYS A 597 -27.14 5.20 -10.86
CA CYS A 597 -25.88 5.23 -10.10
C CYS A 597 -24.99 6.41 -10.54
N PHE A 598 -24.84 6.63 -11.84
CA PHE A 598 -24.03 7.72 -12.37
C PHE A 598 -24.64 9.09 -12.04
N GLN A 599 -25.97 9.24 -12.08
CA GLN A 599 -26.65 10.47 -11.60
C GLN A 599 -26.40 10.75 -10.11
N ARG A 600 -26.24 9.71 -9.29
CA ARG A 600 -26.04 9.83 -7.83
C ARG A 600 -24.60 10.11 -7.44
N TYR A 601 -23.64 9.47 -8.12
CA TYR A 601 -22.25 9.44 -7.70
C TYR A 601 -21.30 10.24 -8.60
N CYS A 602 -21.62 10.49 -9.86
CA CYS A 602 -20.77 11.28 -10.75
C CYS A 602 -20.79 12.75 -10.33
N TRP A 603 -19.61 13.34 -10.24
CA TRP A 603 -19.50 14.79 -10.22
C TRP A 603 -19.97 15.35 -11.58
N ASN A 604 -20.90 16.30 -11.54
CA ASN A 604 -21.58 16.82 -12.72
C ASN A 604 -20.97 18.13 -13.26
N GLY A 605 -19.78 18.52 -12.78
CA GLY A 605 -19.12 19.76 -13.17
C GLY A 605 -19.57 21.00 -12.39
N THR A 606 -20.53 20.90 -11.45
CA THR A 606 -20.92 22.03 -10.61
C THR A 606 -19.79 22.37 -9.62
N THR A 607 -19.52 23.68 -9.47
CA THR A 607 -18.52 24.18 -8.52
C THR A 607 -19.16 25.12 -7.50
N ASP A 608 -18.61 25.13 -6.30
CA ASP A 608 -18.92 26.09 -5.23
C ASP A 608 -17.63 26.41 -4.48
N SER A 609 -16.92 27.42 -4.95
CA SER A 609 -15.64 27.88 -4.39
C SER A 609 -15.83 28.88 -3.23
N THR A 610 -16.99 28.86 -2.55
CA THR A 610 -17.21 29.69 -1.36
C THR A 610 -16.20 29.27 -0.28
N PRO A 611 -15.43 30.21 0.30
CA PRO A 611 -14.44 29.90 1.32
C PRO A 611 -15.03 29.15 2.51
N VAL A 612 -14.37 28.06 2.90
CA VAL A 612 -14.73 27.22 4.05
C VAL A 612 -13.84 27.59 5.24
N SER A 613 -14.44 28.03 6.34
CA SER A 613 -13.69 28.42 7.54
C SER A 613 -13.22 27.25 8.40
N SER A 614 -13.95 26.14 8.38
CA SER A 614 -13.66 24.92 9.14
C SER A 614 -14.45 23.76 8.54
N TYR A 615 -13.82 22.57 8.51
CA TYR A 615 -14.48 21.34 8.08
C TYR A 615 -14.38 20.29 9.20
N GLU A 616 -15.50 20.06 9.87
CA GLU A 616 -15.62 19.08 10.97
C GLU A 616 -16.81 18.15 10.68
N PRO A 617 -16.60 17.06 9.93
CA PRO A 617 -17.67 16.16 9.57
C PRO A 617 -18.22 15.41 10.80
N GLN A 618 -19.53 15.22 10.84
CA GLN A 618 -20.19 14.45 11.89
C GLN A 618 -20.28 12.97 11.52
N PRO A 619 -20.31 12.04 12.49
CA PRO A 619 -20.48 10.62 12.25
C PRO A 619 -21.72 10.31 11.42
N ILE A 620 -21.56 9.54 10.34
CA ILE A 620 -22.62 9.27 9.35
C ILE A 620 -23.61 8.23 9.87
N ILE A 621 -23.12 7.16 10.48
CA ILE A 621 -23.96 6.06 11.04
C ILE A 621 -24.11 6.25 12.55
N GLY A 622 -23.06 6.71 13.22
CA GLY A 622 -22.94 6.87 14.65
C GLY A 622 -21.68 6.18 15.18
N LEU A 623 -21.14 6.71 16.27
CA LEU A 623 -19.92 6.14 16.85
C LEU A 623 -20.23 4.81 17.52
N ASN A 624 -19.40 3.80 17.27
CA ASN A 624 -19.45 2.55 18.00
C ASN A 624 -19.10 2.79 19.47
N THR A 625 -19.85 2.20 20.40
CA THR A 625 -19.64 2.34 21.85
C THR A 625 -18.29 1.82 22.33
N LEU A 626 -17.59 1.00 21.53
CA LEU A 626 -16.21 0.56 21.75
C LEU A 626 -15.17 1.64 21.42
N SER A 627 -15.54 2.64 20.60
CA SER A 627 -14.72 3.82 20.30
C SER A 627 -14.93 4.96 21.30
N GLY A 628 -15.39 4.68 22.51
CA GLY A 628 -15.58 5.65 23.60
C GLY A 628 -14.31 6.35 24.11
N ALA A 629 -13.15 6.12 23.50
CA ALA A 629 -12.07 7.07 23.48
C ALA A 629 -12.44 8.16 22.45
N VAL A 630 -13.06 9.23 22.91
CA VAL A 630 -12.94 10.53 22.24
C VAL A 630 -11.43 10.72 22.08
N VAL A 631 -10.91 10.48 20.87
CA VAL A 631 -9.53 10.86 20.56
C VAL A 631 -9.53 12.37 20.69
N SER A 632 -9.18 12.84 21.87
CA SER A 632 -8.90 14.23 22.13
C SER A 632 -7.80 14.59 21.14
N VAL A 633 -8.13 15.43 20.16
CA VAL A 633 -7.15 16.05 19.29
C VAL A 633 -6.15 16.73 20.22
N LYS A 634 -5.03 16.08 20.51
CA LYS A 634 -3.88 16.75 21.04
C LYS A 634 -3.37 17.62 19.90
N THR A 635 -3.87 18.84 19.87
CA THR A 635 -3.35 19.90 19.03
C THR A 635 -1.91 20.14 19.45
N GLY A 636 -0.98 19.40 18.83
CA GLY A 636 0.43 19.72 18.89
C GLY A 636 0.64 21.02 18.14
N ALA A 637 0.81 22.10 18.89
CA ALA A 637 0.96 23.48 18.41
C ALA A 637 2.21 23.74 17.55
N LEU A 638 2.91 22.72 17.08
CA LEU A 638 4.21 22.82 16.39
C LEU A 638 4.17 22.55 14.88
N MET A 639 3.04 22.13 14.31
CA MET A 639 2.96 21.79 12.87
C MET A 639 2.74 22.96 11.90
N TRP A 640 2.53 24.18 12.37
CA TRP A 640 2.22 25.32 11.51
C TRP A 640 3.42 25.92 10.75
N ALA A 641 4.65 25.50 11.06
CA ALA A 641 5.84 26.09 10.45
C ALA A 641 6.19 25.50 9.07
N VAL A 642 5.79 24.25 8.77
CA VAL A 642 6.18 23.57 7.51
C VAL A 642 5.09 23.71 6.43
N ILE A 643 3.81 23.61 6.80
CA ILE A 643 2.71 23.77 5.85
C ILE A 643 2.53 25.24 5.45
N GLY A 644 2.83 26.19 6.35
CA GLY A 644 2.79 27.63 6.07
C GLY A 644 3.82 28.10 5.03
N ALA A 645 4.92 27.39 4.85
CA ALA A 645 5.94 27.71 3.85
C ALA A 645 5.51 27.28 2.43
N ALA A 646 4.80 26.17 2.29
CA ALA A 646 4.28 25.72 1.00
C ALA A 646 3.13 26.58 0.48
N SER A 647 2.28 27.09 1.38
CA SER A 647 1.15 27.96 1.00
C SER A 647 1.57 29.40 0.65
N LEU A 648 2.74 29.86 1.12
CA LEU A 648 3.25 31.22 0.80
C LEU A 648 3.99 31.27 -0.55
N ALA A 649 4.48 30.14 -1.06
CA ALA A 649 5.15 30.04 -2.36
C ALA A 649 4.18 30.07 -3.56
N LEU A 650 2.87 29.86 -3.31
CA LEU A 650 1.82 29.93 -4.34
C LEU A 650 1.20 31.35 -4.48
N ALA A 651 1.61 32.31 -3.65
CA ALA A 651 1.10 33.68 -3.67
C ALA A 651 2.14 34.73 -4.15
N LEU A 652 3.32 34.32 -4.57
CA LEU A 652 4.34 35.11 -5.24
C LEU A 652 4.71 34.49 -6.59
#